data_f57f26c26051d29c0f7b49ffe903febd
#
_entry.id   f57f26c26051d29c0f7b49ffe903febd
#
_cell.length_a   1.000
_cell.length_b   1.000
_cell.length_c   1.000
_cell.angle_alpha   90.00
_cell.angle_beta   90.00
_cell.angle_gamma   90.00
#
_symmetry.space_group_name_H-M   'P 1'
#
loop_
_entity.id
_entity.type
_entity.pdbx_description
1 polymer ?
#
loop_
_entity_poly.entity_id
_entity_poly.type
_entity_poly.pdbx_seq_one_letter_code
_entity_poly.pdbx_strand_id
1 'polypeptide(L)'
;MSSSIKTPDGVAHAQWPDALFSSVYRWVMGRPVMRNEAAAAVKRTKQATPEGDLARKLNTMVLGDSVSPEWLADNGFQSHRSPEAAREKREALVLEYIERKTLAFALSDGERINRLFNQVTDKTEQARKQAAPSGLKPYVDARNGGLYWVEPKTDRDTGEINEKESWLSTLAEVVGVGEDDAERYLILAWTPEGSDERRTEAVPLRDIGERDGWAKLKAGGMLVTSKSGLRAILADHLQRSGQRDMWAIASASGWQCGAYIMPDGEVLGKPEKPVLFNGRSAAARGYTVKGTSESWRNSVAMLAKGNPSMMLGIACALAAPLIGIAGADGFGVHLFGGSSAGKTTTGNAASTVYGEPDALKLTWYSTALGLVNEAAAHNDGFMPLDEIGQGSNRKAVADAAYALFNGVGKIQGAKDGGNRDIKRWRAMAFSTGEIDMESYIRADGGKINAGQLVRLLNVPITKATQYHGYADGKTHADAMRDACKQNYGVVGREWINQLAIQKKEAVDAVRAAERRWLGLLPEEASEQVRRVASRFAVLEGALILSKSLTGWGEQESRDALQHSFNAWVNEFGMGNREAKAWVEQAEAFLQRFGYSRYMPHPNSDPRDLPIRDLAGYREERPGLETLIFHTYPAVFRDEIAAGANPVAFAQALADAGMLDKPAKGMTKKTLRIDGKQPRFVVLMMPDDTEEEV
;
A
#
# COMPACT_ATOMS: atom_id res chain seq x y z
N MET A 1 -13.23 39.06 -37.26
CA MET A 1 -12.00 38.97 -38.05
C MET A 1 -11.48 37.55 -37.93
N SER A 2 -11.67 36.70 -38.96
CA SER A 2 -11.13 35.36 -38.96
C SER A 2 -9.62 35.45 -39.15
N SER A 3 -8.84 35.27 -38.09
CA SER A 3 -7.41 35.09 -38.25
C SER A 3 -7.22 33.81 -39.06
N SER A 4 -6.80 33.94 -40.31
CA SER A 4 -6.44 32.79 -41.15
C SER A 4 -5.30 32.05 -40.45
N ILE A 5 -5.59 30.87 -39.94
CA ILE A 5 -4.57 30.00 -39.34
C ILE A 5 -3.62 29.64 -40.47
N LYS A 6 -2.40 30.15 -40.45
CA LYS A 6 -1.37 29.79 -41.41
C LYS A 6 -0.88 28.38 -41.15
N THR A 7 -0.87 27.55 -42.19
CA THR A 7 -0.16 26.25 -42.16
C THR A 7 1.34 26.52 -42.07
N PRO A 8 2.16 25.57 -41.63
CA PRO A 8 3.61 25.75 -41.56
C PRO A 8 4.28 26.21 -42.85
N ASP A 9 3.66 25.98 -44.00
CA ASP A 9 4.15 26.39 -45.31
C ASP A 9 3.20 27.31 -46.07
N GLY A 10 2.17 27.86 -45.40
CA GLY A 10 1.18 28.74 -46.05
C GLY A 10 0.16 27.98 -46.93
N VAL A 11 0.25 26.70 -47.05
CA VAL A 11 -0.65 25.88 -47.87
C VAL A 11 -1.92 25.56 -47.10
N ALA A 12 -3.10 25.81 -47.72
CA ALA A 12 -4.39 25.53 -47.10
C ALA A 12 -4.59 24.00 -46.91
N HIS A 13 -5.24 23.59 -45.80
CA HIS A 13 -5.50 22.18 -45.50
C HIS A 13 -6.33 21.46 -46.57
N ALA A 14 -7.15 22.20 -47.34
CA ALA A 14 -7.90 21.68 -48.47
C ALA A 14 -7.02 21.09 -49.60
N GLN A 15 -5.77 21.51 -49.65
CA GLN A 15 -4.77 21.05 -50.63
C GLN A 15 -3.94 19.85 -50.16
N TRP A 16 -4.16 19.40 -48.94
CA TRP A 16 -3.41 18.25 -48.42
C TRP A 16 -3.85 16.96 -49.11
N PRO A 17 -2.90 16.04 -49.42
CA PRO A 17 -3.25 14.73 -49.90
C PRO A 17 -4.16 13.99 -48.91
N ASP A 18 -5.13 13.24 -49.40
CA ASP A 18 -6.12 12.53 -48.58
C ASP A 18 -5.49 11.61 -47.54
N ALA A 19 -4.37 10.98 -47.86
CA ALA A 19 -3.65 10.14 -46.91
C ALA A 19 -3.06 10.93 -45.74
N LEU A 20 -2.54 12.14 -45.98
CA LEU A 20 -2.00 13.02 -44.95
C LEU A 20 -3.12 13.59 -44.08
N PHE A 21 -4.21 14.06 -44.72
CA PHE A 21 -5.37 14.56 -44.02
C PHE A 21 -5.97 13.50 -43.08
N SER A 22 -6.11 12.27 -43.56
CA SER A 22 -6.61 11.13 -42.79
C SER A 22 -5.71 10.80 -41.60
N SER A 23 -4.37 10.83 -41.78
CA SER A 23 -3.40 10.54 -40.71
C SER A 23 -3.44 11.61 -39.61
N VAL A 24 -3.47 12.89 -39.98
CA VAL A 24 -3.57 14.01 -39.04
C VAL A 24 -4.91 13.99 -38.31
N TYR A 25 -6.00 13.72 -39.01
CA TYR A 25 -7.34 13.61 -38.42
C TYR A 25 -7.40 12.49 -37.35
N ARG A 26 -6.87 11.30 -37.67
CA ARG A 26 -6.84 10.18 -36.73
C ARG A 26 -6.02 10.48 -35.48
N TRP A 27 -4.87 11.15 -35.64
CA TRP A 27 -4.03 11.54 -34.52
C TRP A 27 -4.73 12.55 -33.60
N VAL A 28 -5.35 13.57 -34.18
CA VAL A 28 -6.14 14.59 -33.46
C VAL A 28 -7.30 13.97 -32.67
N MET A 29 -7.96 12.95 -33.24
CA MET A 29 -9.09 12.28 -32.60
C MET A 29 -8.64 11.19 -31.60
N GLY A 30 -7.34 11.16 -31.23
CA GLY A 30 -6.78 10.21 -30.26
C GLY A 30 -6.74 8.75 -30.76
N ARG A 31 -6.93 8.53 -32.05
CA ARG A 31 -6.86 7.19 -32.64
C ARG A 31 -5.41 6.87 -33.03
N PRO A 32 -4.95 5.61 -32.83
CA PRO A 32 -3.57 5.26 -33.19
C PRO A 32 -3.32 5.45 -34.67
N VAL A 33 -2.34 6.29 -34.98
CA VAL A 33 -1.83 6.47 -36.37
C VAL A 33 -0.81 5.35 -36.60
N MET A 34 -1.09 4.47 -37.57
CA MET A 34 -0.09 3.47 -37.93
C MET A 34 1.10 4.14 -38.61
N ARG A 35 2.32 3.96 -38.07
CA ARG A 35 3.59 4.45 -38.65
C ARG A 35 3.70 4.16 -40.15
N ASN A 36 3.16 3.03 -40.59
CA ASN A 36 3.19 2.61 -41.97
C ASN A 36 2.30 3.46 -42.91
N GLU A 37 1.18 4.00 -42.43
CA GLU A 37 0.28 4.86 -43.23
C GLU A 37 0.90 6.25 -43.44
N ALA A 38 1.52 6.81 -42.39
CA ALA A 38 2.23 8.08 -42.51
C ALA A 38 3.47 7.97 -43.40
N ALA A 39 4.25 6.91 -43.29
CA ALA A 39 5.40 6.63 -44.16
C ALA A 39 4.98 6.38 -45.62
N ALA A 40 3.81 5.77 -45.86
CA ALA A 40 3.28 5.56 -47.22
C ALA A 40 2.81 6.88 -47.86
N ALA A 41 2.25 7.81 -47.06
CA ALA A 41 1.88 9.14 -47.54
C ALA A 41 3.10 9.95 -47.99
N VAL A 42 4.20 9.89 -47.24
CA VAL A 42 5.48 10.54 -47.60
C VAL A 42 6.12 9.93 -48.86
N LYS A 43 6.06 8.61 -49.04
CA LYS A 43 6.59 7.98 -50.26
C LYS A 43 5.83 8.33 -51.53
N ARG A 44 4.54 8.61 -51.48
CA ARG A 44 3.72 8.99 -52.64
C ARG A 44 3.93 10.44 -53.10
N THR A 45 4.43 11.30 -52.22
CA THR A 45 4.66 12.74 -52.54
C THR A 45 6.13 13.01 -52.92
N LYS A 46 6.75 12.17 -53.76
CA LYS A 46 8.14 12.31 -54.18
C LYS A 46 8.45 13.46 -55.13
N GLN A 47 7.46 14.25 -55.56
CA GLN A 47 7.69 15.45 -56.33
C GLN A 47 7.92 16.62 -55.35
N ALA A 48 8.89 17.49 -55.68
CA ALA A 48 9.18 18.74 -54.95
C ALA A 48 8.05 19.78 -55.21
N THR A 49 6.88 19.49 -54.63
CA THR A 49 5.75 20.40 -54.61
C THR A 49 5.60 20.97 -53.21
N PRO A 50 5.04 22.20 -53.05
CA PRO A 50 4.75 22.76 -51.73
C PRO A 50 3.93 21.80 -50.82
N GLU A 51 3.02 21.03 -51.42
CA GLU A 51 2.22 20.02 -50.75
C GLU A 51 3.06 18.83 -50.25
N GLY A 52 4.07 18.40 -51.04
CA GLY A 52 5.02 17.36 -50.64
C GLY A 52 5.93 17.78 -49.50
N ASP A 53 6.32 19.05 -49.45
CA ASP A 53 7.11 19.60 -48.34
C ASP A 53 6.27 19.74 -47.08
N LEU A 54 5.04 20.20 -47.21
CA LEU A 54 4.10 20.27 -46.11
C LEU A 54 3.82 18.86 -45.55
N ALA A 55 3.58 17.87 -46.41
CA ALA A 55 3.37 16.49 -46.03
C ALA A 55 4.56 15.93 -45.25
N ARG A 56 5.79 16.22 -45.69
CA ARG A 56 7.01 15.79 -44.97
C ARG A 56 7.13 16.44 -43.61
N LYS A 57 6.91 17.77 -43.51
CA LYS A 57 7.01 18.48 -42.22
C LYS A 57 5.95 18.06 -41.22
N LEU A 58 4.70 17.92 -41.65
CA LEU A 58 3.63 17.43 -40.79
C LEU A 58 3.82 15.97 -40.35
N ASN A 59 4.34 15.15 -41.23
CA ASN A 59 4.66 13.75 -40.89
C ASN A 59 5.82 13.67 -39.89
N THR A 60 6.82 14.54 -40.01
CA THR A 60 7.90 14.69 -39.04
C THR A 60 7.38 15.15 -37.67
N MET A 61 6.44 16.10 -37.64
CA MET A 61 5.77 16.56 -36.41
C MET A 61 4.96 15.43 -35.74
N VAL A 62 4.16 14.71 -36.49
CA VAL A 62 3.29 13.61 -36.03
C VAL A 62 4.11 12.42 -35.52
N LEU A 63 5.24 12.12 -36.15
CA LEU A 63 6.11 10.99 -35.78
C LEU A 63 7.15 11.34 -34.72
N GLY A 64 7.21 12.58 -34.25
CA GLY A 64 8.12 13.00 -33.18
C GLY A 64 9.57 13.26 -33.62
N ASP A 65 9.85 13.33 -34.94
CA ASP A 65 11.14 13.75 -35.48
C ASP A 65 11.33 15.28 -35.36
N SER A 66 12.54 15.79 -35.53
CA SER A 66 12.86 17.20 -35.33
C SER A 66 12.12 18.12 -36.27
N VAL A 67 11.42 19.13 -35.77
CA VAL A 67 10.84 20.22 -36.55
C VAL A 67 11.96 21.16 -37.00
N SER A 68 11.85 21.80 -38.22
CA SER A 68 12.93 22.67 -38.72
C SER A 68 13.11 23.88 -37.80
N PRO A 69 14.35 24.36 -37.60
CA PRO A 69 14.64 25.59 -36.85
C PRO A 69 13.89 26.81 -37.36
N GLU A 70 13.67 26.92 -38.67
CA GLU A 70 12.95 27.99 -39.31
C GLU A 70 11.47 28.02 -38.92
N TRP A 71 10.81 26.85 -38.88
CA TRP A 71 9.43 26.78 -38.45
C TRP A 71 9.26 27.11 -36.96
N LEU A 72 10.23 26.74 -36.11
CA LEU A 72 10.26 27.13 -34.72
C LEU A 72 10.40 28.62 -34.52
N ALA A 73 11.27 29.30 -35.33
CA ALA A 73 11.47 30.74 -35.31
C ALA A 73 10.22 31.50 -35.76
N ASP A 74 9.57 31.05 -36.84
CA ASP A 74 8.36 31.67 -37.41
C ASP A 74 7.14 31.57 -36.48
N ASN A 75 7.15 30.60 -35.54
CA ASN A 75 6.10 30.42 -34.54
C ASN A 75 6.51 30.92 -33.14
N GLY A 76 7.53 31.77 -33.02
CA GLY A 76 7.91 32.46 -31.80
C GLY A 76 8.68 31.62 -30.76
N PHE A 77 9.27 30.50 -31.19
CA PHE A 77 10.15 29.68 -30.33
C PHE A 77 11.58 30.18 -30.38
N GLN A 78 11.98 30.94 -29.40
CA GLN A 78 13.39 31.20 -29.16
C GLN A 78 14.06 30.02 -28.47
N SER A 79 15.35 29.82 -28.78
CA SER A 79 16.16 28.67 -28.27
C SER A 79 15.99 28.44 -26.79
N HIS A 80 15.47 27.27 -26.40
CA HIS A 80 15.43 26.84 -25.02
C HIS A 80 16.73 26.16 -24.61
N ARG A 81 17.22 26.45 -23.39
CA ARG A 81 18.48 25.93 -22.84
C ARG A 81 18.42 24.43 -22.51
N SER A 82 17.25 23.79 -22.54
CA SER A 82 17.05 22.36 -22.27
C SER A 82 16.31 21.68 -23.41
N PRO A 83 16.81 20.57 -23.94
CA PRO A 83 16.14 19.78 -24.98
C PRO A 83 14.75 19.28 -24.57
N GLU A 84 14.54 18.99 -23.28
CA GLU A 84 13.27 18.51 -22.72
C GLU A 84 12.20 19.60 -22.70
N ALA A 85 12.55 20.82 -22.24
CA ALA A 85 11.64 21.94 -22.24
C ALA A 85 11.27 22.39 -23.68
N ALA A 86 12.20 22.25 -24.64
CA ALA A 86 11.94 22.48 -26.04
C ALA A 86 11.00 21.43 -26.64
N ARG A 87 11.07 20.18 -26.17
CA ARG A 87 10.18 19.09 -26.59
C ARG A 87 8.76 19.29 -26.06
N GLU A 88 8.58 19.58 -24.78
CA GLU A 88 7.27 19.82 -24.17
C GLU A 88 6.53 21.00 -24.79
N LYS A 89 7.23 22.11 -24.99
CA LYS A 89 6.62 23.28 -25.67
C LYS A 89 6.25 22.99 -27.11
N ARG A 90 7.07 22.24 -27.82
CA ARG A 90 6.81 21.80 -29.19
C ARG A 90 5.57 20.88 -29.25
N GLU A 91 5.46 19.91 -28.35
CA GLU A 91 4.29 19.03 -28.25
C GLU A 91 3.01 19.82 -27.92
N ALA A 92 3.08 20.76 -26.98
CA ALA A 92 1.95 21.62 -26.63
C ALA A 92 1.49 22.50 -27.81
N LEU A 93 2.42 23.07 -28.57
CA LEU A 93 2.09 23.90 -29.72
C LEU A 93 1.54 23.10 -30.89
N VAL A 94 2.05 21.89 -31.09
CA VAL A 94 1.54 20.97 -32.08
C VAL A 94 0.10 20.57 -31.73
N LEU A 95 -0.18 20.27 -30.46
CA LEU A 95 -1.52 19.97 -29.97
C LEU A 95 -2.46 21.18 -30.17
N GLU A 96 -2.07 22.37 -29.75
CA GLU A 96 -2.85 23.60 -29.94
C GLU A 96 -3.13 23.88 -31.42
N TYR A 97 -2.13 23.74 -32.27
CA TYR A 97 -2.26 23.92 -33.72
C TYR A 97 -3.24 22.90 -34.32
N ILE A 98 -3.18 21.65 -33.87
CA ILE A 98 -4.04 20.57 -34.33
C ILE A 98 -5.48 20.74 -33.82
N GLU A 99 -5.67 21.10 -32.55
CA GLU A 99 -7.00 21.44 -32.03
C GLU A 99 -7.70 22.53 -32.80
N ARG A 100 -6.99 23.62 -33.05
CA ARG A 100 -7.51 24.74 -33.88
C ARG A 100 -7.83 24.29 -35.30
N LYS A 101 -7.02 23.42 -35.91
CA LYS A 101 -7.23 22.85 -37.23
C LYS A 101 -8.37 21.86 -37.27
N THR A 102 -8.52 21.01 -36.21
CA THR A 102 -9.62 20.07 -36.13
C THR A 102 -10.98 20.77 -36.12
N LEU A 103 -11.09 21.88 -35.39
CA LEU A 103 -12.29 22.71 -35.41
C LEU A 103 -12.58 23.29 -36.81
N ALA A 104 -11.56 23.73 -37.51
CA ALA A 104 -11.66 24.25 -38.88
C ALA A 104 -12.03 23.12 -39.88
N PHE A 105 -11.48 21.90 -39.71
CA PHE A 105 -11.81 20.75 -40.52
C PHE A 105 -13.24 20.27 -40.28
N ALA A 106 -13.69 20.20 -39.01
CA ALA A 106 -15.06 19.81 -38.68
C ALA A 106 -16.13 20.75 -39.25
N LEU A 107 -15.77 22.05 -39.39
CA LEU A 107 -16.70 23.06 -39.92
C LEU A 107 -16.68 23.17 -41.44
N SER A 108 -15.55 22.87 -42.12
CA SER A 108 -15.37 23.14 -43.56
C SER A 108 -15.30 21.91 -44.45
N ASP A 109 -14.95 20.72 -43.90
CA ASP A 109 -14.64 19.51 -44.67
C ASP A 109 -15.40 18.27 -44.19
N GLY A 110 -16.61 18.44 -43.64
CA GLY A 110 -17.44 17.33 -43.14
C GLY A 110 -17.71 16.24 -44.19
N GLU A 111 -17.95 16.63 -45.44
CA GLU A 111 -18.16 15.67 -46.55
C GLU A 111 -16.87 14.94 -46.92
N ARG A 112 -15.70 15.62 -46.86
CA ARG A 112 -14.40 15.00 -47.13
C ARG A 112 -14.04 14.02 -46.00
N ILE A 113 -14.29 14.37 -44.74
CA ILE A 113 -14.10 13.51 -43.58
C ILE A 113 -14.97 12.27 -43.69
N ASN A 114 -16.28 12.41 -44.02
CA ASN A 114 -17.19 11.30 -44.22
C ASN A 114 -16.75 10.39 -45.37
N ARG A 115 -16.35 10.98 -46.49
CA ARG A 115 -15.84 10.23 -47.65
C ARG A 115 -14.59 9.42 -47.32
N LEU A 116 -13.63 10.02 -46.58
CA LEU A 116 -12.41 9.33 -46.16
C LEU A 116 -12.71 8.25 -45.13
N PHE A 117 -13.67 8.50 -44.22
CA PHE A 117 -14.12 7.51 -43.25
C PHE A 117 -14.75 6.29 -43.92
N ASN A 118 -15.65 6.55 -44.89
CA ASN A 118 -16.31 5.51 -45.68
C ASN A 118 -15.28 4.75 -46.55
N GLN A 119 -14.32 5.45 -47.18
CA GLN A 119 -13.25 4.79 -47.97
C GLN A 119 -12.33 3.94 -47.09
N VAL A 120 -12.10 4.31 -45.83
CA VAL A 120 -11.31 3.51 -44.90
C VAL A 120 -12.10 2.30 -44.44
N THR A 121 -13.42 2.46 -44.21
CA THR A 121 -14.33 1.35 -43.89
C THR A 121 -14.43 0.41 -45.07
N ASP A 122 -14.70 0.93 -46.29
CA ASP A 122 -14.76 0.14 -47.52
C ASP A 122 -13.42 -0.51 -47.88
N LYS A 123 -12.26 0.18 -47.69
CA LYS A 123 -10.96 -0.42 -47.91
C LYS A 123 -10.62 -1.46 -46.84
N THR A 124 -11.10 -1.28 -45.63
CA THR A 124 -10.95 -2.30 -44.56
C THR A 124 -11.87 -3.50 -44.85
N GLU A 125 -13.07 -3.27 -45.35
CA GLU A 125 -13.93 -4.36 -45.83
C GLU A 125 -13.42 -5.01 -47.13
N GLN A 126 -12.91 -4.21 -48.08
CA GLN A 126 -12.29 -4.72 -49.31
C GLN A 126 -10.93 -5.41 -49.02
N ALA A 127 -10.14 -4.93 -48.07
CA ALA A 127 -8.93 -5.60 -47.61
C ALA A 127 -9.29 -6.87 -46.80
N ARG A 128 -10.38 -6.86 -46.04
CA ARG A 128 -10.97 -8.08 -45.44
C ARG A 128 -11.48 -9.05 -46.49
N LYS A 129 -12.12 -8.58 -47.54
CA LYS A 129 -12.55 -9.41 -48.69
C LYS A 129 -11.39 -9.88 -49.60
N GLN A 130 -10.30 -9.07 -49.73
CA GLN A 130 -9.10 -9.42 -50.50
C GLN A 130 -8.06 -10.21 -49.71
N ALA A 131 -8.06 -10.11 -48.38
CA ALA A 131 -7.24 -10.93 -47.49
C ALA A 131 -7.92 -12.25 -47.10
N ALA A 132 -9.09 -12.56 -47.67
CA ALA A 132 -9.60 -13.92 -47.63
C ALA A 132 -8.57 -14.81 -48.33
N PRO A 133 -7.86 -15.69 -47.66
CA PRO A 133 -6.95 -16.58 -48.33
C PRO A 133 -7.74 -17.41 -49.30
N SER A 134 -7.13 -17.77 -50.44
CA SER A 134 -7.70 -18.67 -51.44
C SER A 134 -7.91 -20.09 -50.86
N GLY A 135 -8.85 -20.24 -50.01
CA GLY A 135 -9.26 -21.41 -49.26
C GLY A 135 -10.13 -20.96 -48.11
N LEU A 136 -11.34 -21.48 -48.10
CA LEU A 136 -12.40 -21.26 -47.11
C LEU A 136 -11.99 -21.69 -45.69
N LYS A 137 -11.04 -20.96 -45.08
CA LYS A 137 -10.61 -21.25 -43.72
C LYS A 137 -11.49 -20.54 -42.73
N PRO A 138 -11.95 -21.23 -41.70
CA PRO A 138 -12.72 -20.62 -40.62
C PRO A 138 -11.89 -19.59 -39.87
N TYR A 139 -12.53 -18.55 -39.32
CA TYR A 139 -11.89 -17.43 -38.60
C TYR A 139 -12.79 -16.91 -37.48
N VAL A 140 -12.18 -16.16 -36.55
CA VAL A 140 -12.92 -15.45 -35.49
C VAL A 140 -13.12 -14.01 -35.93
N ASP A 141 -14.34 -13.51 -35.81
CA ASP A 141 -14.72 -12.14 -36.15
C ASP A 141 -15.53 -11.48 -35.02
N ALA A 142 -15.37 -10.15 -34.90
CA ALA A 142 -16.13 -9.33 -33.98
C ALA A 142 -17.41 -8.84 -34.71
N ARG A 143 -18.58 -9.32 -34.27
CA ARG A 143 -19.89 -8.98 -34.85
C ARG A 143 -20.91 -8.76 -33.72
N ASN A 144 -21.83 -7.81 -33.91
CA ASN A 144 -22.97 -7.60 -33.01
C ASN A 144 -22.62 -7.56 -31.50
N GLY A 145 -21.53 -6.93 -31.14
CA GLY A 145 -21.07 -6.82 -29.74
C GLY A 145 -20.50 -8.11 -29.14
N GLY A 146 -20.21 -9.13 -29.95
CA GLY A 146 -19.63 -10.40 -29.54
C GLY A 146 -18.50 -10.88 -30.46
N LEU A 147 -17.81 -11.93 -30.02
CA LEU A 147 -16.88 -12.70 -30.85
C LEU A 147 -17.61 -13.92 -31.41
N TYR A 148 -17.41 -14.17 -32.69
CA TYR A 148 -18.03 -15.28 -33.40
C TYR A 148 -17.00 -16.10 -34.15
N TRP A 149 -17.16 -17.42 -34.15
CA TRP A 149 -16.48 -18.34 -35.04
C TRP A 149 -17.27 -18.42 -36.35
N VAL A 150 -16.63 -18.06 -37.43
CA VAL A 150 -17.21 -18.03 -38.79
C VAL A 150 -16.62 -19.15 -39.60
N GLU A 151 -17.47 -20.07 -40.06
CA GLU A 151 -17.14 -21.20 -40.94
C GLU A 151 -17.73 -20.93 -42.33
N PRO A 152 -16.93 -20.42 -43.30
CA PRO A 152 -17.40 -20.28 -44.67
C PRO A 152 -17.52 -21.66 -45.31
N LYS A 153 -18.67 -21.92 -45.93
CA LYS A 153 -18.95 -23.17 -46.69
C LYS A 153 -19.46 -22.81 -48.07
N THR A 154 -18.86 -23.42 -49.08
CA THR A 154 -19.40 -23.31 -50.46
C THR A 154 -20.60 -24.21 -50.57
N ASP A 155 -21.74 -23.64 -50.98
CA ASP A 155 -22.88 -24.41 -51.42
C ASP A 155 -22.49 -25.19 -52.69
N ARG A 156 -22.77 -26.49 -52.68
CA ARG A 156 -22.35 -27.39 -53.77
C ARG A 156 -23.16 -27.20 -55.06
N ASP A 157 -24.39 -26.71 -54.92
CA ASP A 157 -25.32 -26.59 -56.03
C ASP A 157 -25.28 -25.20 -56.68
N THR A 158 -25.08 -24.16 -55.86
CA THR A 158 -25.07 -22.76 -56.32
C THR A 158 -23.67 -22.16 -56.46
N GLY A 159 -22.64 -22.76 -55.85
CA GLY A 159 -21.28 -22.20 -55.77
C GLY A 159 -21.16 -20.99 -54.82
N GLU A 160 -22.26 -20.58 -54.16
CA GLU A 160 -22.24 -19.48 -53.20
C GLU A 160 -21.52 -19.85 -51.90
N ILE A 161 -20.90 -18.84 -51.28
CA ILE A 161 -20.26 -18.98 -49.97
C ILE A 161 -21.25 -18.60 -48.90
N ASN A 162 -21.72 -19.59 -48.14
CA ASN A 162 -22.56 -19.39 -46.96
C ASN A 162 -21.68 -19.40 -45.70
N GLU A 163 -21.80 -18.40 -44.85
CA GLU A 163 -21.10 -18.32 -43.58
C GLU A 163 -21.97 -18.88 -42.45
N LYS A 164 -21.46 -19.93 -41.78
CA LYS A 164 -22.06 -20.43 -40.56
C LYS A 164 -21.41 -19.75 -39.37
N GLU A 165 -22.17 -19.01 -38.60
CA GLU A 165 -21.70 -18.29 -37.41
C GLU A 165 -21.99 -19.09 -36.13
N SER A 166 -21.05 -19.07 -35.21
CA SER A 166 -21.22 -19.63 -33.87
C SER A 166 -20.70 -18.63 -32.85
N TRP A 167 -21.55 -18.18 -31.94
CA TRP A 167 -21.18 -17.24 -30.90
C TRP A 167 -20.14 -17.86 -29.91
N LEU A 168 -19.09 -17.12 -29.61
CA LEU A 168 -18.02 -17.50 -28.70
C LEU A 168 -18.13 -16.81 -27.36
N SER A 169 -18.21 -15.49 -27.34
CA SER A 169 -18.21 -14.68 -26.13
C SER A 169 -18.74 -13.27 -26.37
N THR A 170 -18.97 -12.50 -25.30
CA THR A 170 -19.00 -11.04 -25.34
C THR A 170 -17.75 -10.53 -26.05
N LEU A 171 -17.85 -9.37 -26.71
CA LEU A 171 -16.68 -8.73 -27.31
C LEU A 171 -15.60 -8.49 -26.25
N ALA A 172 -14.50 -9.18 -26.39
CA ALA A 172 -13.33 -9.06 -25.55
C ALA A 172 -12.10 -8.80 -26.40
N GLU A 173 -11.23 -7.91 -25.95
CA GLU A 173 -10.02 -7.51 -26.64
C GLU A 173 -8.81 -7.89 -25.81
N VAL A 174 -7.77 -8.38 -26.47
CA VAL A 174 -6.43 -8.51 -25.86
C VAL A 174 -5.76 -7.15 -26.00
N VAL A 175 -5.56 -6.45 -24.87
CA VAL A 175 -5.02 -5.09 -24.83
C VAL A 175 -3.53 -5.06 -24.46
N GLY A 176 -2.95 -6.22 -24.08
CA GLY A 176 -1.54 -6.32 -23.76
C GLY A 176 -1.15 -7.69 -23.24
N VAL A 177 0.10 -7.80 -22.90
CA VAL A 177 0.69 -8.92 -22.15
C VAL A 177 1.32 -8.36 -20.87
N GLY A 178 1.20 -9.10 -19.78
CA GLY A 178 1.78 -8.69 -18.52
C GLY A 178 2.76 -9.71 -17.99
N GLU A 179 3.60 -9.28 -17.08
CA GLU A 179 4.48 -10.17 -16.32
C GLU A 179 4.63 -9.65 -14.88
N ASP A 180 4.72 -10.56 -13.95
CA ASP A 180 5.26 -10.37 -12.62
C ASP A 180 6.49 -11.28 -12.43
N ASP A 181 7.02 -11.37 -11.22
CA ASP A 181 8.22 -12.15 -10.95
C ASP A 181 8.01 -13.67 -11.14
N ALA A 182 6.76 -14.15 -11.19
CA ALA A 182 6.42 -15.57 -11.22
C ALA A 182 5.81 -16.02 -12.55
N GLU A 183 4.98 -15.18 -13.19
CA GLU A 183 4.10 -15.61 -14.26
C GLU A 183 3.96 -14.56 -15.38
N ARG A 184 3.51 -15.03 -16.54
CA ARG A 184 3.07 -14.18 -17.64
C ARG A 184 1.57 -14.20 -17.79
N TYR A 185 1.02 -13.06 -18.17
CA TYR A 185 -0.40 -12.79 -18.23
C TYR A 185 -0.82 -12.31 -19.61
N LEU A 186 -2.05 -12.62 -19.97
CA LEU A 186 -2.76 -11.97 -21.05
C LEU A 186 -3.70 -10.92 -20.44
N ILE A 187 -3.63 -9.69 -20.94
CA ILE A 187 -4.47 -8.60 -20.45
C ILE A 187 -5.69 -8.51 -21.37
N LEU A 188 -6.85 -8.81 -20.81
CA LEU A 188 -8.12 -8.81 -21.50
C LEU A 188 -8.99 -7.65 -21.03
N ALA A 189 -9.66 -6.99 -21.97
CA ALA A 189 -10.60 -5.93 -21.68
C ALA A 189 -11.94 -6.19 -22.38
N TRP A 190 -13.04 -5.96 -21.64
CA TRP A 190 -14.43 -6.09 -22.15
C TRP A 190 -15.35 -5.16 -21.38
N THR A 191 -16.54 -4.93 -21.91
CA THR A 191 -17.62 -4.24 -21.20
C THR A 191 -18.68 -5.29 -20.82
N PRO A 192 -18.96 -5.49 -19.51
CA PRO A 192 -20.01 -6.40 -19.08
C PRO A 192 -21.37 -5.94 -19.58
N GLU A 193 -22.28 -6.90 -19.81
CA GLU A 193 -23.65 -6.59 -20.22
C GLU A 193 -24.35 -5.75 -19.13
N GLY A 194 -25.03 -4.68 -19.54
CA GLY A 194 -25.71 -3.75 -18.64
C GLY A 194 -24.80 -2.80 -17.87
N SER A 195 -23.53 -2.71 -18.26
CA SER A 195 -22.57 -1.77 -17.69
C SER A 195 -21.96 -0.90 -18.79
N ASP A 196 -21.72 0.39 -18.48
CA ASP A 196 -20.94 1.29 -19.34
C ASP A 196 -19.45 1.26 -19.00
N GLU A 197 -19.06 0.59 -17.90
CA GLU A 197 -17.68 0.52 -17.45
C GLU A 197 -16.93 -0.63 -18.11
N ARG A 198 -15.81 -0.29 -18.77
CA ARG A 198 -14.88 -1.26 -19.33
C ARG A 198 -14.08 -1.91 -18.21
N ARG A 199 -14.08 -3.23 -18.16
CA ARG A 199 -13.22 -4.01 -17.25
C ARG A 199 -11.94 -4.44 -17.95
N THR A 200 -10.85 -4.45 -17.19
CA THR A 200 -9.56 -4.98 -17.61
C THR A 200 -9.09 -6.00 -16.58
N GLU A 201 -8.63 -7.16 -17.04
CA GLU A 201 -8.24 -8.27 -16.16
C GLU A 201 -6.97 -8.93 -16.67
N ALA A 202 -6.04 -9.25 -15.77
CA ALA A 202 -4.86 -10.06 -16.07
C ALA A 202 -5.21 -11.54 -15.83
N VAL A 203 -5.11 -12.34 -16.87
CA VAL A 203 -5.33 -13.79 -16.79
C VAL A 203 -3.98 -14.48 -17.02
N PRO A 204 -3.50 -15.33 -16.08
CA PRO A 204 -2.28 -16.09 -16.28
C PRO A 204 -2.34 -16.89 -17.60
N LEU A 205 -1.25 -16.90 -18.35
CA LEU A 205 -1.23 -17.64 -19.63
C LEU A 205 -1.56 -19.12 -19.46
N ARG A 206 -1.16 -19.73 -18.36
CA ARG A 206 -1.50 -21.12 -18.02
C ARG A 206 -3.00 -21.37 -17.84
N ASP A 207 -3.76 -20.33 -17.47
CA ASP A 207 -5.21 -20.43 -17.20
C ASP A 207 -6.04 -20.09 -18.43
N ILE A 208 -5.44 -19.63 -19.52
CA ILE A 208 -6.14 -19.34 -20.77
C ILE A 208 -6.63 -20.65 -21.40
N GLY A 209 -7.93 -20.78 -21.50
CA GLY A 209 -8.59 -22.02 -21.96
C GLY A 209 -8.97 -22.97 -20.84
N GLU A 210 -8.41 -22.81 -19.67
CA GLU A 210 -8.64 -23.64 -18.50
C GLU A 210 -9.85 -23.17 -17.66
N ARG A 211 -10.30 -24.02 -16.76
CA ARG A 211 -11.46 -23.76 -15.90
C ARG A 211 -11.33 -22.47 -15.08
N ASP A 212 -10.17 -22.26 -14.49
CA ASP A 212 -9.92 -21.15 -13.57
C ASP A 212 -9.89 -19.81 -14.31
N GLY A 213 -9.30 -19.76 -15.51
CA GLY A 213 -9.34 -18.58 -16.37
C GLY A 213 -10.75 -18.21 -16.80
N TRP A 214 -11.56 -19.19 -17.27
CA TRP A 214 -12.96 -18.94 -17.60
C TRP A 214 -13.79 -18.52 -16.39
N ALA A 215 -13.52 -19.08 -15.21
CA ALA A 215 -14.21 -18.69 -13.98
C ALA A 215 -13.91 -17.23 -13.61
N LYS A 216 -12.66 -16.80 -13.74
CA LYS A 216 -12.22 -15.43 -13.49
C LYS A 216 -12.92 -14.44 -14.45
N LEU A 217 -12.91 -14.71 -15.74
CA LEU A 217 -13.54 -13.86 -16.75
C LEU A 217 -15.06 -13.76 -16.56
N LYS A 218 -15.74 -14.88 -16.28
CA LYS A 218 -17.17 -14.92 -16.01
C LYS A 218 -17.54 -14.16 -14.73
N ALA A 219 -16.73 -14.26 -13.67
CA ALA A 219 -16.92 -13.48 -12.45
C ALA A 219 -16.82 -11.96 -12.72
N GLY A 220 -16.04 -11.56 -13.73
CA GLY A 220 -15.95 -10.20 -14.25
C GLY A 220 -17.09 -9.80 -15.19
N GLY A 221 -18.10 -10.65 -15.42
CA GLY A 221 -19.25 -10.37 -16.29
C GLY A 221 -19.01 -10.63 -17.79
N MET A 222 -17.94 -11.31 -18.17
CA MET A 222 -17.74 -11.76 -19.54
C MET A 222 -18.58 -13.01 -19.81
N LEU A 223 -19.48 -12.95 -20.78
CA LEU A 223 -20.24 -14.13 -21.21
C LEU A 223 -19.38 -14.97 -22.15
N VAL A 224 -19.34 -16.29 -21.91
CA VAL A 224 -18.54 -17.25 -22.68
C VAL A 224 -19.42 -18.47 -22.99
N THR A 225 -19.34 -18.96 -24.23
CA THR A 225 -20.06 -20.15 -24.68
C THR A 225 -19.83 -21.36 -23.75
N SER A 226 -20.86 -22.18 -23.58
CA SER A 226 -20.76 -23.44 -22.83
C SER A 226 -20.13 -24.59 -23.61
N LYS A 227 -20.09 -24.49 -24.97
CA LYS A 227 -19.55 -25.55 -25.83
C LYS A 227 -18.03 -25.62 -25.77
N SER A 228 -17.48 -26.76 -25.35
CA SER A 228 -16.05 -26.94 -25.13
C SER A 228 -15.19 -26.68 -26.38
N GLY A 229 -15.61 -27.17 -27.54
CA GLY A 229 -14.88 -26.95 -28.80
C GLY A 229 -14.79 -25.47 -29.19
N LEU A 230 -15.87 -24.70 -28.98
CA LEU A 230 -15.86 -23.27 -29.28
C LEU A 230 -15.03 -22.49 -28.25
N ARG A 231 -14.98 -22.96 -26.97
CA ARG A 231 -14.08 -22.36 -25.97
C ARG A 231 -12.60 -22.59 -26.30
N ALA A 232 -12.24 -23.73 -26.86
CA ALA A 232 -10.88 -23.98 -27.32
C ALA A 232 -10.49 -23.03 -28.45
N ILE A 233 -11.39 -22.82 -29.44
CA ILE A 233 -11.20 -21.83 -30.51
C ILE A 233 -11.03 -20.40 -29.94
N LEU A 234 -11.86 -20.02 -28.98
CA LEU A 234 -11.75 -18.72 -28.32
C LEU A 234 -10.41 -18.58 -27.58
N ALA A 235 -9.96 -19.62 -26.87
CA ALA A 235 -8.67 -19.60 -26.16
C ALA A 235 -7.49 -19.43 -27.12
N ASP A 236 -7.49 -20.17 -28.24
CA ASP A 236 -6.50 -20.03 -29.31
C ASP A 236 -6.50 -18.64 -29.93
N HIS A 237 -7.69 -18.09 -30.17
CA HIS A 237 -7.84 -16.72 -30.68
C HIS A 237 -7.25 -15.68 -29.73
N LEU A 238 -7.61 -15.73 -28.45
CA LEU A 238 -7.11 -14.79 -27.44
C LEU A 238 -5.57 -14.86 -27.32
N GLN A 239 -4.99 -16.04 -27.36
CA GLN A 239 -3.53 -16.21 -27.29
C GLN A 239 -2.79 -15.63 -28.50
N ARG A 240 -3.43 -15.55 -29.65
CA ARG A 240 -2.78 -15.15 -30.92
C ARG A 240 -3.17 -13.78 -31.43
N SER A 241 -4.27 -13.19 -30.91
CA SER A 241 -4.83 -11.92 -31.38
C SER A 241 -4.49 -10.75 -30.45
N GLY A 242 -4.81 -9.55 -30.93
CA GLY A 242 -4.79 -8.31 -30.15
C GLY A 242 -3.43 -7.67 -29.94
N GLN A 243 -3.39 -6.73 -29.01
CA GLN A 243 -2.17 -5.96 -28.69
C GLN A 243 -1.24 -6.76 -27.80
N ARG A 244 0.05 -6.44 -27.89
CA ARG A 244 1.12 -7.10 -27.11
C ARG A 244 1.98 -6.10 -26.35
N ASP A 245 1.40 -4.95 -26.04
CA ASP A 245 2.07 -3.94 -25.20
C ASP A 245 2.30 -4.51 -23.81
N MET A 246 3.49 -4.27 -23.29
CA MET A 246 3.89 -4.83 -22.00
C MET A 246 3.28 -4.05 -20.84
N TRP A 247 2.57 -4.75 -19.97
CA TRP A 247 2.00 -4.25 -18.73
C TRP A 247 2.80 -4.76 -17.54
N ALA A 248 2.91 -3.96 -16.51
CA ALA A 248 3.42 -4.40 -15.22
C ALA A 248 2.25 -4.94 -14.37
N ILE A 249 2.41 -6.13 -13.81
CA ILE A 249 1.41 -6.74 -12.95
C ILE A 249 1.87 -6.59 -11.50
N ALA A 250 1.11 -5.83 -10.73
CA ALA A 250 1.39 -5.60 -9.32
C ALA A 250 0.60 -6.57 -8.44
N SER A 251 1.29 -7.34 -7.62
CA SER A 251 0.70 -8.28 -6.66
C SER A 251 0.35 -7.64 -5.31
N ALA A 252 0.92 -6.48 -5.02
CA ALA A 252 0.65 -5.69 -3.82
C ALA A 252 0.35 -4.24 -4.19
N SER A 253 -0.30 -3.49 -3.31
CA SER A 253 -0.50 -2.05 -3.43
C SER A 253 0.77 -1.24 -3.09
N GLY A 254 0.67 0.08 -3.06
CA GLY A 254 1.76 0.98 -2.68
C GLY A 254 2.69 1.36 -3.82
N TRP A 255 3.91 1.76 -3.50
CA TRP A 255 4.89 2.23 -4.48
C TRP A 255 5.49 1.06 -5.27
N GLN A 256 4.97 0.83 -6.45
CA GLN A 256 5.43 -0.22 -7.37
C GLN A 256 5.37 0.27 -8.83
N CYS A 257 6.17 -0.32 -9.69
CA CYS A 257 6.14 -0.09 -11.14
C CYS A 257 6.19 1.41 -11.54
N GLY A 258 6.87 2.23 -10.75
CA GLY A 258 6.99 3.68 -11.01
C GLY A 258 5.77 4.53 -10.63
N ALA A 259 4.77 3.94 -10.00
CA ALA A 259 3.55 4.60 -9.55
C ALA A 259 3.17 4.19 -8.11
N TYR A 260 2.10 4.75 -7.58
CA TYR A 260 1.45 4.25 -6.37
C TYR A 260 0.14 3.57 -6.75
N ILE A 261 -0.04 2.36 -6.27
CA ILE A 261 -1.21 1.54 -6.54
C ILE A 261 -2.10 1.54 -5.30
N MET A 262 -3.31 2.03 -5.44
CA MET A 262 -4.31 2.02 -4.37
C MET A 262 -4.86 0.59 -4.16
N PRO A 263 -5.39 0.25 -2.97
CA PRO A 263 -5.95 -1.08 -2.70
C PRO A 263 -7.18 -1.47 -3.54
N ASP A 264 -7.82 -0.53 -4.21
CA ASP A 264 -8.89 -0.75 -5.20
C ASP A 264 -8.36 -0.96 -6.63
N GLY A 265 -7.06 -0.75 -6.85
CA GLY A 265 -6.40 -0.86 -8.15
C GLY A 265 -6.22 0.45 -8.89
N GLU A 266 -6.67 1.59 -8.35
CA GLU A 266 -6.38 2.90 -8.94
C GLU A 266 -4.86 3.15 -8.94
N VAL A 267 -4.34 3.59 -10.08
CA VAL A 267 -2.92 3.87 -10.27
C VAL A 267 -2.68 5.37 -10.27
N LEU A 268 -1.92 5.85 -9.29
CA LEU A 268 -1.57 7.25 -9.13
C LEU A 268 -0.11 7.50 -9.52
N GLY A 269 0.12 8.51 -10.34
CA GLY A 269 1.45 8.82 -10.90
C GLY A 269 1.52 8.55 -12.41
N LYS A 270 2.74 8.50 -12.93
CA LYS A 270 3.00 8.32 -14.38
C LYS A 270 3.98 7.16 -14.57
N PRO A 271 3.52 5.91 -14.53
CA PRO A 271 4.38 4.76 -14.78
C PRO A 271 4.81 4.70 -16.24
N GLU A 272 6.01 4.14 -16.50
CA GLU A 272 6.53 3.96 -17.86
C GLU A 272 5.71 2.96 -18.70
N LYS A 273 5.12 1.98 -18.02
CA LYS A 273 4.24 0.95 -18.61
C LYS A 273 2.89 1.00 -17.92
N PRO A 274 1.79 0.67 -18.59
CA PRO A 274 0.51 0.48 -17.92
C PRO A 274 0.64 -0.53 -16.77
N VAL A 275 -0.01 -0.26 -15.66
CA VAL A 275 0.03 -1.12 -14.47
C VAL A 275 -1.35 -1.69 -14.20
N LEU A 276 -1.42 -2.96 -13.88
CA LEU A 276 -2.63 -3.61 -13.42
C LEU A 276 -2.40 -4.24 -12.05
N PHE A 277 -3.29 -3.94 -11.11
CA PHE A 277 -3.27 -4.54 -9.77
C PHE A 277 -3.99 -5.89 -9.80
N ASN A 278 -3.25 -6.96 -9.51
CA ASN A 278 -3.78 -8.32 -9.44
C ASN A 278 -4.12 -8.75 -7.99
N GLY A 279 -3.93 -7.85 -7.01
CA GLY A 279 -4.36 -8.04 -5.64
C GLY A 279 -5.85 -7.74 -5.46
N ARG A 280 -6.37 -8.07 -4.28
CA ARG A 280 -7.76 -7.76 -3.92
C ARG A 280 -7.87 -7.44 -2.44
N SER A 281 -8.33 -6.23 -2.11
CA SER A 281 -8.71 -5.84 -0.75
C SER A 281 -10.20 -6.05 -0.51
N ALA A 282 -10.57 -6.46 0.69
CA ALA A 282 -11.98 -6.49 1.11
C ALA A 282 -12.57 -5.07 1.19
N ALA A 283 -11.73 -4.06 1.47
CA ALA A 283 -12.11 -2.66 1.57
C ALA A 283 -12.08 -1.91 0.22
N ALA A 284 -11.77 -2.57 -0.90
CA ALA A 284 -11.60 -1.92 -2.22
C ALA A 284 -12.74 -0.97 -2.60
N ARG A 285 -13.99 -1.32 -2.28
CA ARG A 285 -15.17 -0.49 -2.58
C ARG A 285 -15.25 0.81 -1.78
N GLY A 286 -14.47 0.92 -0.71
CA GLY A 286 -14.43 2.11 0.16
C GLY A 286 -13.53 3.23 -0.38
N TYR A 287 -12.67 2.96 -1.35
CA TYR A 287 -11.75 3.96 -1.93
C TYR A 287 -12.47 4.91 -2.91
N THR A 288 -13.58 5.45 -2.46
CA THR A 288 -14.41 6.42 -3.19
C THR A 288 -14.07 7.85 -2.80
N VAL A 289 -14.53 8.80 -3.61
CA VAL A 289 -14.21 10.22 -3.47
C VAL A 289 -15.48 11.04 -3.31
N LYS A 290 -15.49 11.97 -2.35
CA LYS A 290 -16.55 12.94 -2.14
C LYS A 290 -15.99 14.26 -1.59
N GLY A 291 -16.52 15.39 -2.04
CA GLY A 291 -16.04 16.72 -1.67
C GLY A 291 -14.77 17.13 -2.42
N THR A 292 -14.05 18.08 -1.86
CA THR A 292 -12.78 18.64 -2.38
C THR A 292 -11.73 18.67 -1.27
N SER A 293 -10.46 18.82 -1.61
CA SER A 293 -9.40 19.01 -0.61
C SER A 293 -9.63 20.24 0.25
N GLU A 294 -10.17 21.31 -0.33
CA GLU A 294 -10.50 22.52 0.41
C GLU A 294 -11.65 22.27 1.39
N SER A 295 -12.72 21.62 0.96
CA SER A 295 -13.84 21.29 1.85
C SER A 295 -13.43 20.33 2.96
N TRP A 296 -12.57 19.35 2.69
CA TRP A 296 -12.00 18.46 3.70
C TRP A 296 -11.13 19.23 4.71
N ARG A 297 -10.26 20.14 4.23
CA ARG A 297 -9.42 20.98 5.08
C ARG A 297 -10.24 21.86 6.00
N ASN A 298 -11.27 22.52 5.44
CA ASN A 298 -12.13 23.47 6.17
C ASN A 298 -13.17 22.80 7.07
N SER A 299 -13.27 21.47 7.04
CA SER A 299 -14.17 20.68 7.87
C SER A 299 -13.42 19.65 8.71
N VAL A 300 -13.02 18.50 8.14
CA VAL A 300 -12.39 17.40 8.89
C VAL A 300 -11.07 17.83 9.53
N ALA A 301 -10.16 18.43 8.77
CA ALA A 301 -8.87 18.85 9.30
C ALA A 301 -9.02 20.00 10.31
N MET A 302 -9.91 20.95 10.07
CA MET A 302 -10.20 22.04 10.98
C MET A 302 -10.77 21.54 12.32
N LEU A 303 -11.71 20.60 12.31
CA LEU A 303 -12.29 20.01 13.52
C LEU A 303 -11.27 19.14 14.29
N ALA A 304 -10.33 18.50 13.61
CA ALA A 304 -9.27 17.71 14.23
C ALA A 304 -8.17 18.58 14.85
N LYS A 305 -8.01 19.81 14.39
CA LYS A 305 -6.95 20.75 14.77
C LYS A 305 -6.92 20.99 16.27
N GLY A 306 -5.72 20.92 16.89
CA GLY A 306 -5.55 21.12 18.35
C GLY A 306 -6.11 19.98 19.23
N ASN A 307 -6.57 18.88 18.62
CA ASN A 307 -7.03 17.67 19.31
C ASN A 307 -6.00 16.54 19.06
N PRO A 308 -5.04 16.25 19.96
CA PRO A 308 -3.88 15.42 19.71
C PRO A 308 -4.21 14.04 19.15
N SER A 309 -5.20 13.33 19.70
CA SER A 309 -5.57 11.99 19.21
C SER A 309 -6.14 12.02 17.79
N MET A 310 -6.94 13.04 17.43
CA MET A 310 -7.47 13.18 16.07
C MET A 310 -6.36 13.53 15.08
N MET A 311 -5.45 14.43 15.47
CA MET A 311 -4.28 14.76 14.65
C MET A 311 -3.35 13.56 14.48
N LEU A 312 -3.16 12.74 15.52
CA LEU A 312 -2.40 11.49 15.45
C LEU A 312 -3.03 10.50 14.45
N GLY A 313 -4.36 10.32 14.48
CA GLY A 313 -5.05 9.43 13.53
C GLY A 313 -4.84 9.86 12.08
N ILE A 314 -5.01 11.15 11.79
CA ILE A 314 -4.75 11.71 10.44
C ILE A 314 -3.25 11.61 10.08
N ALA A 315 -2.35 11.83 11.04
CA ALA A 315 -0.91 11.64 10.82
C ALA A 315 -0.59 10.20 10.41
N CYS A 316 -1.23 9.20 11.03
CA CYS A 316 -1.08 7.80 10.64
C CYS A 316 -1.53 7.56 9.20
N ALA A 317 -2.67 8.11 8.79
CA ALA A 317 -3.13 7.98 7.41
C ALA A 317 -2.16 8.63 6.42
N LEU A 318 -1.69 9.84 6.69
CA LEU A 318 -0.73 10.55 5.83
C LEU A 318 0.67 9.90 5.83
N ALA A 319 1.08 9.26 6.92
CA ALA A 319 2.37 8.56 7.00
C ALA A 319 2.39 7.26 6.17
N ALA A 320 1.25 6.66 5.87
CA ALA A 320 1.17 5.38 5.20
C ALA A 320 1.98 5.30 3.88
N PRO A 321 1.77 6.16 2.88
CA PRO A 321 2.56 6.13 1.65
C PRO A 321 3.99 6.64 1.85
N LEU A 322 4.26 7.36 2.94
CA LEU A 322 5.59 7.89 3.24
C LEU A 322 6.54 6.81 3.77
N ILE A 323 6.02 5.78 4.46
CA ILE A 323 6.82 4.67 5.02
C ILE A 323 7.71 4.04 3.93
N GLY A 324 7.14 3.71 2.76
CA GLY A 324 7.88 3.12 1.64
C GLY A 324 8.96 4.04 1.08
N ILE A 325 8.68 5.33 0.94
CA ILE A 325 9.62 6.34 0.45
C ILE A 325 10.77 6.54 1.44
N ALA A 326 10.46 6.61 2.73
CA ALA A 326 11.45 6.80 3.78
C ALA A 326 12.28 5.53 4.07
N GLY A 327 11.90 4.37 3.53
CA GLY A 327 12.54 3.09 3.81
C GLY A 327 12.32 2.62 5.26
N ALA A 328 11.25 3.08 5.90
CA ALA A 328 10.88 2.68 7.26
C ALA A 328 10.12 1.35 7.27
N ASP A 329 10.17 0.64 8.40
CA ASP A 329 9.33 -0.53 8.64
C ASP A 329 7.86 -0.13 8.83
N GLY A 330 6.93 -1.04 8.45
CA GLY A 330 5.53 -0.90 8.80
C GLY A 330 5.32 -0.91 10.32
N PHE A 331 4.36 -0.11 10.78
CA PHE A 331 3.99 -0.04 12.19
C PHE A 331 2.51 0.34 12.34
N GLY A 332 2.04 0.36 13.56
CA GLY A 332 0.66 0.79 13.84
C GLY A 332 0.56 1.60 15.11
N VAL A 333 -0.57 2.27 15.25
CA VAL A 333 -1.01 2.93 16.47
C VAL A 333 -2.31 2.26 16.93
N HIS A 334 -2.35 1.78 18.14
CA HIS A 334 -3.55 1.30 18.81
C HIS A 334 -4.02 2.37 19.79
N LEU A 335 -5.12 3.03 19.46
CA LEU A 335 -5.71 4.07 20.28
C LEU A 335 -6.72 3.43 21.23
N PHE A 336 -6.42 3.44 22.53
CA PHE A 336 -7.25 2.77 23.51
C PHE A 336 -7.77 3.70 24.60
N GLY A 337 -8.85 3.29 25.24
CA GLY A 337 -9.47 4.01 26.35
C GLY A 337 -10.96 3.72 26.46
N GLY A 338 -11.58 4.24 27.49
CA GLY A 338 -12.98 3.97 27.82
C GLY A 338 -13.96 4.24 26.68
N SER A 339 -15.15 3.66 26.79
CA SER A 339 -16.24 3.87 25.84
C SER A 339 -16.58 5.37 25.70
N SER A 340 -17.02 5.79 24.53
CA SER A 340 -17.39 7.18 24.21
C SER A 340 -16.25 8.21 24.34
N ALA A 341 -14.99 7.79 24.29
CA ALA A 341 -13.83 8.69 24.33
C ALA A 341 -13.50 9.35 22.98
N GLY A 342 -14.15 8.96 21.87
CA GLY A 342 -13.93 9.51 20.53
C GLY A 342 -13.02 8.65 19.62
N LYS A 343 -12.73 7.40 19.99
CA LYS A 343 -11.87 6.47 19.22
C LYS A 343 -12.35 6.28 17.79
N THR A 344 -13.60 5.87 17.61
CA THR A 344 -14.19 5.64 16.28
C THR A 344 -14.27 6.94 15.47
N THR A 345 -14.55 8.08 16.11
CA THR A 345 -14.53 9.39 15.46
C THR A 345 -13.14 9.71 14.91
N THR A 346 -12.09 9.42 15.68
CA THR A 346 -10.69 9.60 15.27
C THR A 346 -10.34 8.67 14.10
N GLY A 347 -10.71 7.38 14.17
CA GLY A 347 -10.48 6.41 13.11
C GLY A 347 -11.20 6.79 11.80
N ASN A 348 -12.43 7.27 11.90
CA ASN A 348 -13.20 7.74 10.75
C ASN A 348 -12.55 8.98 10.12
N ALA A 349 -12.11 9.97 10.92
CA ALA A 349 -11.41 11.14 10.43
C ALA A 349 -10.11 10.75 9.68
N ALA A 350 -9.34 9.81 10.19
CA ALA A 350 -8.16 9.28 9.53
C ALA A 350 -8.50 8.59 8.20
N SER A 351 -9.56 7.76 8.17
CA SER A 351 -9.98 7.01 6.98
C SER A 351 -10.46 7.93 5.85
N THR A 352 -11.01 9.13 6.17
CA THR A 352 -11.44 10.10 5.14
C THR A 352 -10.32 10.53 4.20
N VAL A 353 -9.06 10.40 4.61
CA VAL A 353 -7.93 10.71 3.73
C VAL A 353 -8.02 9.88 2.43
N TYR A 354 -8.43 8.62 2.52
CA TYR A 354 -8.40 7.68 1.39
C TYR A 354 -9.77 7.30 0.82
N GLY A 355 -10.84 7.39 1.59
CA GLY A 355 -12.14 6.99 1.10
C GLY A 355 -13.26 7.10 2.14
N GLU A 356 -14.37 6.44 1.85
CA GLU A 356 -15.55 6.40 2.72
C GLU A 356 -15.25 5.61 4.00
N PRO A 357 -15.31 6.23 5.20
CA PRO A 357 -14.79 5.65 6.43
C PRO A 357 -15.43 4.32 6.83
N ASP A 358 -16.74 4.16 6.67
CA ASP A 358 -17.42 2.94 7.09
C ASP A 358 -17.14 1.78 6.13
N ALA A 359 -16.93 2.05 4.83
CA ALA A 359 -16.58 1.04 3.83
C ALA A 359 -15.09 0.66 3.84
N LEU A 360 -14.19 1.54 4.32
CA LEU A 360 -12.77 1.25 4.50
C LEU A 360 -12.48 0.44 5.76
N LYS A 361 -13.41 0.43 6.71
CA LYS A 361 -13.22 -0.17 8.03
C LYS A 361 -12.98 -1.66 7.94
N LEU A 362 -11.85 -2.10 8.47
CA LEU A 362 -11.50 -3.49 8.70
C LEU A 362 -11.70 -3.86 10.17
N THR A 363 -11.73 -5.13 10.49
CA THR A 363 -11.94 -5.62 11.85
C THR A 363 -10.88 -6.64 12.25
N TRP A 364 -10.56 -6.69 13.54
CA TRP A 364 -9.75 -7.75 14.12
C TRP A 364 -10.44 -9.12 14.12
N TYR A 365 -11.74 -9.16 13.90
CA TYR A 365 -12.49 -10.40 13.71
C TYR A 365 -12.20 -11.00 12.32
N SER A 366 -10.98 -11.51 12.18
CA SER A 366 -10.49 -12.08 10.93
C SER A 366 -9.56 -13.28 11.21
N THR A 367 -9.34 -14.11 10.19
CA THR A 367 -8.28 -15.12 10.27
C THR A 367 -6.92 -14.47 10.07
N ALA A 368 -5.85 -15.01 10.65
CA ALA A 368 -4.50 -14.51 10.46
C ALA A 368 -4.10 -14.45 8.96
N LEU A 369 -4.54 -15.43 8.15
CA LEU A 369 -4.31 -15.43 6.71
C LEU A 369 -5.09 -14.31 6.00
N GLY A 370 -6.34 -14.07 6.41
CA GLY A 370 -7.16 -12.97 5.89
C GLY A 370 -6.48 -11.62 6.14
N LEU A 371 -6.00 -11.41 7.37
CA LEU A 371 -5.30 -10.18 7.72
C LEU A 371 -3.96 -10.01 6.98
N VAL A 372 -3.22 -11.08 6.75
CA VAL A 372 -2.00 -11.06 5.92
C VAL A 372 -2.30 -10.67 4.47
N ASN A 373 -3.41 -11.17 3.91
CA ASN A 373 -3.83 -10.79 2.56
C ASN A 373 -4.22 -9.32 2.49
N GLU A 374 -4.97 -8.83 3.48
CA GLU A 374 -5.31 -7.42 3.58
C GLU A 374 -4.07 -6.53 3.77
N ALA A 375 -3.13 -6.94 4.61
CA ALA A 375 -1.88 -6.20 4.82
C ALA A 375 -1.06 -6.07 3.52
N ALA A 376 -0.98 -7.13 2.72
CA ALA A 376 -0.34 -7.08 1.41
C ALA A 376 -1.09 -6.19 0.41
N ALA A 377 -2.44 -6.18 0.47
CA ALA A 377 -3.28 -5.29 -0.32
C ALA A 377 -3.25 -3.82 0.17
N HIS A 378 -2.65 -3.56 1.34
CA HIS A 378 -2.41 -2.23 1.92
C HIS A 378 -0.91 -1.96 2.10
N ASN A 379 -0.05 -2.56 1.27
CA ASN A 379 1.38 -2.25 1.32
C ASN A 379 1.62 -0.76 1.05
N ASP A 380 2.50 -0.12 1.84
CA ASP A 380 2.70 1.34 1.87
C ASP A 380 1.37 2.11 2.01
N GLY A 381 0.34 1.48 2.60
CA GLY A 381 -1.03 1.97 2.69
C GLY A 381 -1.56 2.03 4.12
N PHE A 382 -2.66 2.74 4.29
CA PHE A 382 -3.36 2.90 5.56
C PHE A 382 -4.36 1.77 5.79
N MET A 383 -4.30 1.15 6.97
CA MET A 383 -5.13 0.00 7.33
C MET A 383 -5.92 0.30 8.62
N PRO A 384 -7.18 0.77 8.53
CA PRO A 384 -8.01 1.05 9.69
C PRO A 384 -8.62 -0.25 10.25
N LEU A 385 -8.25 -0.60 11.49
CA LEU A 385 -8.70 -1.79 12.21
C LEU A 385 -9.56 -1.38 13.41
N ASP A 386 -10.86 -1.58 13.31
CA ASP A 386 -11.79 -1.17 14.38
C ASP A 386 -11.93 -2.27 15.43
N GLU A 387 -12.14 -1.84 16.66
CA GLU A 387 -12.56 -2.54 17.88
C GLU A 387 -11.93 -3.93 18.10
N ILE A 388 -10.80 -3.98 18.78
CA ILE A 388 -10.11 -5.23 19.10
C ILE A 388 -10.97 -6.17 19.98
N GLY A 389 -11.90 -5.63 20.76
CA GLY A 389 -12.77 -6.37 21.68
C GLY A 389 -13.77 -7.32 20.99
N GLN A 390 -14.04 -7.15 19.71
CA GLN A 390 -15.01 -7.99 18.97
C GLN A 390 -14.46 -9.39 18.62
N GLY A 391 -13.16 -9.61 18.75
CA GLY A 391 -12.55 -10.91 18.48
C GLY A 391 -12.84 -11.93 19.59
N SER A 392 -13.62 -12.97 19.31
CA SER A 392 -13.93 -14.05 20.27
C SER A 392 -12.71 -14.92 20.64
N ASN A 393 -11.64 -14.88 19.86
CA ASN A 393 -10.41 -15.67 20.03
C ASN A 393 -9.19 -14.75 20.13
N ARG A 394 -8.80 -14.39 21.34
CA ARG A 394 -7.65 -13.53 21.63
C ARG A 394 -6.33 -14.04 21.07
N LYS A 395 -6.15 -15.37 21.06
CA LYS A 395 -4.97 -15.99 20.45
C LYS A 395 -4.91 -15.73 18.95
N ALA A 396 -6.05 -15.83 18.25
CA ALA A 396 -6.10 -15.50 16.82
C ALA A 396 -5.78 -14.05 16.54
N VAL A 397 -6.23 -13.12 17.39
CA VAL A 397 -5.88 -11.68 17.30
C VAL A 397 -4.38 -11.47 17.54
N ALA A 398 -3.79 -12.14 18.54
CA ALA A 398 -2.36 -12.08 18.82
C ALA A 398 -1.53 -12.59 17.63
N ASP A 399 -1.89 -13.75 17.07
CA ASP A 399 -1.23 -14.33 15.90
C ASP A 399 -1.37 -13.43 14.66
N ALA A 400 -2.53 -12.80 14.47
CA ALA A 400 -2.82 -11.88 13.39
C ALA A 400 -2.02 -10.57 13.54
N ALA A 401 -1.96 -10.00 14.74
CA ALA A 401 -1.15 -8.82 15.05
C ALA A 401 0.34 -9.10 14.84
N TYR A 402 0.81 -10.27 15.29
CA TYR A 402 2.20 -10.69 15.05
C TYR A 402 2.51 -10.74 13.55
N ALA A 403 1.65 -11.39 12.77
CA ALA A 403 1.84 -11.50 11.33
C ALA A 403 1.83 -10.11 10.65
N LEU A 404 0.85 -9.26 11.00
CA LEU A 404 0.70 -7.92 10.43
C LEU A 404 1.96 -7.07 10.60
N PHE A 405 2.49 -7.00 11.82
CA PHE A 405 3.63 -6.13 12.14
C PHE A 405 5.00 -6.78 11.84
N ASN A 406 5.03 -8.06 11.53
CA ASN A 406 6.26 -8.70 11.05
C ASN A 406 6.57 -8.34 9.57
N GLY A 407 5.56 -7.88 8.81
CA GLY A 407 5.72 -7.44 7.43
C GLY A 407 6.02 -8.57 6.43
N VAL A 408 5.94 -9.83 6.88
CA VAL A 408 6.26 -11.01 6.06
C VAL A 408 5.26 -12.12 6.35
N GLY A 409 4.65 -12.66 5.30
CA GLY A 409 3.73 -13.78 5.38
C GLY A 409 4.41 -15.12 5.69
N LYS A 410 3.61 -16.11 6.11
CA LYS A 410 4.09 -17.49 6.28
C LYS A 410 4.39 -18.11 4.92
N ILE A 411 5.45 -18.91 4.85
CA ILE A 411 5.74 -19.76 3.70
C ILE A 411 4.60 -20.77 3.55
N GLN A 412 4.06 -20.89 2.34
CA GLN A 412 3.00 -21.83 2.00
C GLN A 412 3.41 -22.68 0.81
N GLY A 413 3.15 -23.97 0.85
CA GLY A 413 3.37 -24.88 -0.27
C GLY A 413 2.50 -24.50 -1.48
N ALA A 414 3.05 -24.57 -2.68
CA ALA A 414 2.32 -24.47 -3.93
C ALA A 414 1.69 -25.83 -4.31
N LYS A 415 0.58 -25.82 -5.05
CA LYS A 415 -0.08 -27.05 -5.51
C LYS A 415 0.79 -27.88 -6.46
N ASP A 416 1.63 -27.20 -7.22
CA ASP A 416 2.46 -27.79 -8.27
C ASP A 416 3.88 -28.12 -7.79
N GLY A 417 4.10 -28.15 -6.46
CA GLY A 417 5.40 -28.36 -5.81
C GLY A 417 6.13 -27.05 -5.52
N GLY A 418 7.08 -27.07 -4.56
CA GLY A 418 7.76 -25.89 -4.07
C GLY A 418 6.91 -25.04 -3.14
N ASN A 419 7.26 -23.78 -3.01
CA ASN A 419 6.58 -22.79 -2.17
C ASN A 419 5.97 -21.67 -3.02
N ARG A 420 4.88 -21.10 -2.53
CA ARG A 420 4.32 -19.85 -3.08
C ARG A 420 5.24 -18.68 -2.71
N ASP A 421 5.17 -17.62 -3.49
CA ASP A 421 5.89 -16.38 -3.19
C ASP A 421 5.51 -15.84 -1.82
N ILE A 422 6.52 -15.38 -1.09
CA ILE A 422 6.33 -14.83 0.24
C ILE A 422 5.80 -13.41 0.10
N LYS A 423 4.59 -13.19 0.56
CA LYS A 423 4.02 -11.83 0.65
C LYS A 423 4.81 -10.99 1.63
N ARG A 424 5.13 -9.76 1.23
CA ARG A 424 5.80 -8.73 2.05
C ARG A 424 5.01 -7.45 1.98
N TRP A 425 4.99 -6.71 3.07
CA TRP A 425 4.27 -5.44 3.16
C TRP A 425 4.86 -4.52 4.23
N ARG A 426 4.56 -3.25 4.11
CA ARG A 426 4.80 -2.18 5.08
C ARG A 426 3.50 -1.40 5.21
N ALA A 427 2.63 -1.84 6.10
CA ALA A 427 1.35 -1.18 6.30
C ALA A 427 1.44 -0.22 7.49
N MET A 428 0.68 0.88 7.43
CA MET A 428 0.38 1.75 8.55
C MET A 428 -0.97 1.36 9.12
N ALA A 429 -0.98 0.62 10.23
CA ALA A 429 -2.21 0.24 10.88
C ALA A 429 -2.67 1.30 11.89
N PHE A 430 -3.95 1.62 11.88
CA PHE A 430 -4.59 2.39 12.93
C PHE A 430 -5.70 1.55 13.57
N SER A 431 -5.51 1.22 14.84
CA SER A 431 -6.38 0.30 15.56
C SER A 431 -7.07 1.01 16.73
N THR A 432 -8.26 0.55 17.11
CA THR A 432 -9.00 1.06 18.24
C THR A 432 -9.39 -0.05 19.22
N GLY A 433 -9.55 0.29 20.50
CA GLY A 433 -9.99 -0.65 21.52
C GLY A 433 -10.30 0.01 22.86
N GLU A 434 -10.98 -0.71 23.76
CA GLU A 434 -11.26 -0.20 25.11
C GLU A 434 -10.05 -0.36 26.03
N ILE A 435 -9.22 -1.35 25.80
CA ILE A 435 -7.99 -1.67 26.55
C ILE A 435 -6.80 -1.74 25.60
N ASP A 436 -5.60 -1.60 26.11
CA ASP A 436 -4.39 -1.76 25.33
C ASP A 436 -4.21 -3.22 24.84
N MET A 437 -3.45 -3.38 23.75
CA MET A 437 -3.25 -4.68 23.09
C MET A 437 -2.56 -5.70 24.01
N GLU A 438 -1.66 -5.27 24.88
CA GLU A 438 -0.95 -6.16 25.78
C GLU A 438 -1.88 -6.74 26.83
N SER A 439 -2.66 -5.89 27.48
CA SER A 439 -3.69 -6.31 28.45
C SER A 439 -4.72 -7.23 27.80
N TYR A 440 -5.13 -6.92 26.55
CA TYR A 440 -6.03 -7.77 25.79
C TYR A 440 -5.49 -9.18 25.57
N ILE A 441 -4.23 -9.31 25.17
CA ILE A 441 -3.59 -10.62 24.90
C ILE A 441 -3.29 -11.37 26.20
N ARG A 442 -2.79 -10.68 27.25
CA ARG A 442 -2.46 -11.28 28.55
C ARG A 442 -3.67 -11.85 29.27
N ALA A 443 -4.84 -11.26 29.10
CA ALA A 443 -6.06 -11.72 29.78
C ALA A 443 -6.48 -13.16 29.45
N ASP A 444 -5.88 -13.76 28.41
CA ASP A 444 -6.11 -15.16 28.01
C ASP A 444 -4.84 -16.03 28.16
N GLY A 445 -3.87 -15.57 28.98
CA GLY A 445 -2.58 -16.25 29.21
C GLY A 445 -1.61 -16.15 28.02
N GLY A 446 -1.90 -15.33 27.03
CA GLY A 446 -1.00 -15.07 25.90
C GLY A 446 0.23 -14.26 26.34
N LYS A 447 1.38 -14.52 25.71
CA LYS A 447 2.59 -13.72 25.88
C LYS A 447 2.78 -12.82 24.67
N ILE A 448 3.09 -11.55 24.93
CA ILE A 448 3.48 -10.59 23.89
C ILE A 448 4.96 -10.22 24.08
N ASN A 449 5.72 -10.20 23.02
CA ASN A 449 7.11 -9.83 23.07
C ASN A 449 7.27 -8.31 22.96
N ALA A 450 8.22 -7.73 23.69
CA ALA A 450 8.49 -6.30 23.68
C ALA A 450 8.71 -5.73 22.27
N GLY A 451 9.32 -6.51 21.37
CA GLY A 451 9.48 -6.16 19.96
C GLY A 451 8.16 -5.98 19.17
N GLN A 452 7.05 -6.55 19.64
CA GLN A 452 5.72 -6.37 19.06
C GLN A 452 5.09 -5.06 19.53
N LEU A 453 5.25 -4.73 20.82
CA LEU A 453 4.73 -3.52 21.43
C LEU A 453 5.36 -2.24 20.86
N VAL A 454 6.60 -2.31 20.40
CA VAL A 454 7.21 -1.18 19.71
C VAL A 454 6.79 -1.07 18.23
N ARG A 455 6.14 -2.07 17.66
CA ARG A 455 5.60 -2.03 16.30
C ARG A 455 4.11 -1.67 16.26
N LEU A 456 3.38 -1.96 17.31
CA LEU A 456 2.02 -1.45 17.54
C LEU A 456 2.02 -0.60 18.81
N LEU A 457 1.99 0.71 18.62
CA LEU A 457 2.11 1.69 19.69
C LEU A 457 0.78 1.82 20.43
N ASN A 458 0.71 1.35 21.67
CA ASN A 458 -0.47 1.54 22.52
C ASN A 458 -0.49 2.99 23.03
N VAL A 459 -1.37 3.81 22.48
CA VAL A 459 -1.51 5.22 22.87
C VAL A 459 -2.85 5.42 23.55
N PRO A 460 -2.89 5.88 24.80
CA PRO A 460 -4.16 6.21 25.45
C PRO A 460 -4.82 7.39 24.73
N ILE A 461 -6.14 7.30 24.55
CA ILE A 461 -6.87 8.37 23.87
C ILE A 461 -6.96 9.61 24.76
N THR A 462 -6.62 10.75 24.20
CA THR A 462 -6.90 12.07 24.77
C THR A 462 -8.21 12.58 24.19
N LYS A 463 -9.20 12.85 25.03
CA LYS A 463 -10.48 13.42 24.59
C LYS A 463 -10.27 14.78 23.94
N ALA A 464 -11.11 15.09 22.96
CA ALA A 464 -11.10 16.41 22.33
C ALA A 464 -11.40 17.50 23.37
N THR A 465 -10.63 18.57 23.32
CA THR A 465 -10.77 19.78 24.16
C THR A 465 -11.00 21.04 23.33
N GLN A 466 -10.59 21.00 22.07
CA GLN A 466 -10.82 22.07 21.09
C GLN A 466 -12.10 21.77 20.32
N TYR A 467 -13.19 22.46 20.64
CA TYR A 467 -14.49 22.17 20.01
C TYR A 467 -14.81 23.06 18.82
N HIS A 468 -13.91 23.99 18.43
CA HIS A 468 -14.02 24.84 17.25
C HIS A 468 -15.38 25.58 17.11
N GLY A 469 -15.87 26.13 18.21
CA GLY A 469 -17.13 26.85 18.25
C GLY A 469 -18.38 26.01 18.56
N TYR A 470 -18.24 24.69 18.66
CA TYR A 470 -19.32 23.82 19.13
C TYR A 470 -19.43 23.85 20.65
N ALA A 471 -20.64 23.63 21.15
CA ALA A 471 -20.97 23.83 22.60
C ALA A 471 -20.27 22.82 23.51
N ASP A 472 -20.06 21.59 23.04
CA ASP A 472 -19.47 20.49 23.82
C ASP A 472 -18.84 19.44 22.93
N GLY A 473 -18.18 18.45 23.55
CA GLY A 473 -17.53 17.36 22.83
C GLY A 473 -18.47 16.46 22.04
N LYS A 474 -19.76 16.36 22.43
CA LYS A 474 -20.76 15.57 21.69
C LYS A 474 -21.11 16.26 20.38
N THR A 475 -21.45 17.53 20.42
CA THR A 475 -21.80 18.32 19.22
C THR A 475 -20.60 18.44 18.27
N HIS A 476 -19.37 18.56 18.80
CA HIS A 476 -18.16 18.52 18.03
C HIS A 476 -17.96 17.15 17.35
N ALA A 477 -18.17 16.03 18.06
CA ALA A 477 -18.06 14.67 17.50
C ALA A 477 -19.14 14.40 16.44
N ASP A 478 -20.36 14.93 16.62
CA ASP A 478 -21.44 14.85 15.63
C ASP A 478 -21.08 15.65 14.38
N ALA A 479 -20.53 16.86 14.52
CA ALA A 479 -20.04 17.67 13.40
C ALA A 479 -18.88 16.99 12.65
N MET A 480 -17.93 16.37 13.36
CA MET A 480 -16.87 15.59 12.76
C MET A 480 -17.42 14.40 11.95
N ARG A 481 -18.37 13.67 12.51
CA ARG A 481 -19.01 12.53 11.81
C ARG A 481 -19.70 12.99 10.52
N ASP A 482 -20.41 14.12 10.55
CA ASP A 482 -21.08 14.66 9.37
C ASP A 482 -20.09 15.20 8.35
N ALA A 483 -18.99 15.83 8.78
CA ALA A 483 -17.89 16.24 7.92
C ALA A 483 -17.25 15.04 7.21
N CYS A 484 -17.01 13.95 7.93
CA CYS A 484 -16.46 12.70 7.38
C CYS A 484 -17.35 12.07 6.29
N LYS A 485 -18.68 12.16 6.41
CA LYS A 485 -19.63 11.65 5.41
C LYS A 485 -19.67 12.47 4.12
N GLN A 486 -19.23 13.71 4.16
CA GLN A 486 -19.29 14.62 3.02
C GLN A 486 -17.93 14.86 2.35
N ASN A 487 -16.82 14.54 3.01
CA ASN A 487 -15.48 14.86 2.55
C ASN A 487 -14.53 13.69 2.78
N TYR A 488 -14.20 12.95 1.73
CA TYR A 488 -13.29 11.82 1.80
C TYR A 488 -12.63 11.50 0.44
N GLY A 489 -11.47 10.85 0.47
CA GLY A 489 -10.77 10.25 -0.66
C GLY A 489 -9.93 11.21 -1.51
N VAL A 490 -10.28 12.49 -1.60
CA VAL A 490 -9.56 13.48 -2.44
C VAL A 490 -8.15 13.72 -1.93
N VAL A 491 -8.03 13.96 -0.63
CA VAL A 491 -6.76 14.37 0.00
C VAL A 491 -5.68 13.31 -0.14
N GLY A 492 -6.02 12.03 0.00
CA GLY A 492 -5.07 10.94 -0.17
C GLY A 492 -4.48 10.87 -1.57
N ARG A 493 -5.30 11.12 -2.60
CA ARG A 493 -4.86 11.15 -3.99
C ARG A 493 -3.94 12.34 -4.27
N GLU A 494 -4.29 13.52 -3.79
CA GLU A 494 -3.42 14.70 -3.89
C GLU A 494 -2.10 14.50 -3.14
N TRP A 495 -2.18 13.94 -1.94
CA TRP A 495 -1.01 13.63 -1.11
C TRP A 495 -0.05 12.66 -1.81
N ILE A 496 -0.56 11.56 -2.35
CA ILE A 496 0.25 10.58 -3.09
C ILE A 496 0.89 11.21 -4.32
N ASN A 497 0.14 12.01 -5.09
CA ASN A 497 0.68 12.72 -6.25
C ASN A 497 1.76 13.73 -5.85
N GLN A 498 1.61 14.43 -4.71
CA GLN A 498 2.65 15.31 -4.17
C GLN A 498 3.90 14.50 -3.80
N LEU A 499 3.75 13.38 -3.09
CA LEU A 499 4.87 12.51 -2.73
C LEU A 499 5.57 11.89 -3.94
N ALA A 500 4.84 11.56 -5.00
CA ALA A 500 5.41 11.02 -6.24
C ALA A 500 6.45 11.97 -6.86
N ILE A 501 6.22 13.29 -6.73
CA ILE A 501 7.08 14.36 -7.26
C ILE A 501 8.19 14.70 -6.25
N GLN A 502 7.90 14.70 -4.95
CA GLN A 502 8.77 15.22 -3.88
C GLN A 502 9.41 14.10 -3.03
N LYS A 503 9.82 12.99 -3.65
CA LYS A 503 10.37 11.83 -2.91
C LYS A 503 11.61 12.17 -2.09
N LYS A 504 12.50 13.01 -2.63
CA LYS A 504 13.73 13.41 -1.94
C LYS A 504 13.42 14.29 -0.73
N GLU A 505 12.60 15.30 -0.91
CA GLU A 505 12.13 16.20 0.14
C GLU A 505 11.42 15.41 1.25
N ALA A 506 10.67 14.37 0.87
CA ALA A 506 10.00 13.49 1.81
C ALA A 506 11.00 12.72 2.69
N VAL A 507 12.04 12.15 2.11
CA VAL A 507 13.13 11.49 2.87
C VAL A 507 13.85 12.48 3.78
N ASP A 508 14.18 13.67 3.28
CA ASP A 508 14.90 14.70 4.02
C ASP A 508 14.07 15.20 5.22
N ALA A 509 12.75 15.38 5.04
CA ALA A 509 11.84 15.78 6.12
C ALA A 509 11.77 14.72 7.23
N VAL A 510 11.64 13.44 6.89
CA VAL A 510 11.62 12.34 7.87
C VAL A 510 12.94 12.28 8.63
N ARG A 511 14.08 12.39 7.94
CA ARG A 511 15.42 12.39 8.58
C ARG A 511 15.63 13.60 9.49
N ALA A 512 15.12 14.77 9.11
CA ALA A 512 15.19 15.96 9.96
C ALA A 512 14.35 15.79 11.22
N ALA A 513 13.14 15.25 11.07
CA ALA A 513 12.27 14.91 12.19
C ALA A 513 12.94 13.85 13.11
N GLU A 514 13.56 12.80 12.55
CA GLU A 514 14.23 11.76 13.32
C GLU A 514 15.37 12.31 14.18
N ARG A 515 16.23 13.16 13.60
CA ARG A 515 17.28 13.85 14.38
C ARG A 515 16.69 14.66 15.53
N ARG A 516 15.56 15.36 15.29
CA ARG A 516 14.87 16.13 16.33
C ARG A 516 14.34 15.21 17.42
N TRP A 517 13.62 14.14 17.07
CA TRP A 517 13.05 13.21 18.05
C TRP A 517 14.11 12.51 18.89
N LEU A 518 15.17 12.01 18.26
CA LEU A 518 16.28 11.37 18.99
C LEU A 518 17.02 12.35 19.91
N GLY A 519 17.12 13.63 19.52
CA GLY A 519 17.71 14.68 20.34
C GLY A 519 16.85 15.13 21.53
N LEU A 520 15.57 14.78 21.56
CA LEU A 520 14.67 15.05 22.69
C LEU A 520 14.71 13.95 23.76
N LEU A 521 15.28 12.79 23.43
CA LEU A 521 15.36 11.67 24.35
C LEU A 521 16.54 11.82 25.31
N PRO A 522 16.39 11.44 26.58
CA PRO A 522 17.50 11.33 27.50
C PRO A 522 18.50 10.23 27.07
N GLU A 523 19.71 10.31 27.52
CA GLU A 523 20.77 9.34 27.16
C GLU A 523 20.42 7.91 27.60
N GLU A 524 19.70 7.76 28.70
CA GLU A 524 19.27 6.51 29.32
C GLU A 524 18.08 5.87 28.58
N ALA A 525 17.47 6.57 27.62
CA ALA A 525 16.35 6.04 26.85
C ALA A 525 16.72 4.72 26.18
N SER A 526 15.89 3.69 26.39
CA SER A 526 16.12 2.36 25.81
C SER A 526 16.06 2.38 24.28
N GLU A 527 16.70 1.40 23.65
CA GLU A 527 16.62 1.19 22.20
C GLU A 527 15.18 1.04 21.71
N GLN A 528 14.29 0.53 22.54
CA GLN A 528 12.85 0.40 22.24
C GLN A 528 12.21 1.79 22.10
N VAL A 529 12.47 2.69 23.03
CA VAL A 529 11.97 4.08 22.99
C VAL A 529 12.56 4.83 21.81
N ARG A 530 13.83 4.65 21.49
CA ARG A 530 14.48 5.25 20.31
C ARG A 530 13.81 4.80 19.00
N ARG A 531 13.47 3.51 18.87
CA ARG A 531 12.73 3.00 17.70
C ARG A 531 11.33 3.61 17.58
N VAL A 532 10.65 3.82 18.70
CA VAL A 532 9.33 4.48 18.66
C VAL A 532 9.46 5.95 18.32
N ALA A 533 10.47 6.65 18.82
CA ALA A 533 10.76 8.02 18.42
C ALA A 533 11.01 8.15 16.91
N SER A 534 11.75 7.21 16.29
CA SER A 534 11.93 7.18 14.83
C SER A 534 10.59 6.97 14.08
N ARG A 535 9.60 6.26 14.65
CA ARG A 535 8.25 6.14 14.06
C ARG A 535 7.47 7.44 14.17
N PHE A 536 7.52 8.12 15.31
CA PHE A 536 6.94 9.45 15.46
C PHE A 536 7.60 10.47 14.50
N ALA A 537 8.86 10.29 14.14
CA ALA A 537 9.50 11.09 13.11
C ALA A 537 8.86 10.92 11.72
N VAL A 538 8.44 9.70 11.36
CA VAL A 538 7.68 9.47 10.11
C VAL A 538 6.33 10.19 10.16
N LEU A 539 5.62 10.11 11.29
CA LEU A 539 4.35 10.84 11.49
C LEU A 539 4.54 12.36 11.38
N GLU A 540 5.61 12.90 11.99
CA GLU A 540 5.92 14.33 11.90
C GLU A 540 6.28 14.73 10.47
N GLY A 541 7.12 13.97 9.79
CA GLY A 541 7.46 14.21 8.38
C GLY A 541 6.20 14.28 7.51
N ALA A 542 5.24 13.39 7.72
CA ALA A 542 3.99 13.38 6.99
C ALA A 542 3.15 14.65 7.26
N LEU A 543 2.99 15.07 8.52
CA LEU A 543 2.23 16.27 8.87
C LEU A 543 2.87 17.55 8.34
N ILE A 544 4.21 17.67 8.43
CA ILE A 544 4.93 18.86 7.96
C ILE A 544 4.82 19.00 6.43
N LEU A 545 5.00 17.91 5.71
CA LEU A 545 4.91 17.92 4.25
C LEU A 545 3.48 18.14 3.74
N SER A 546 2.49 17.66 4.47
CA SER A 546 1.07 17.80 4.11
C SER A 546 0.40 19.07 4.63
N LYS A 547 1.15 20.07 5.11
CA LYS A 547 0.61 21.29 5.69
C LYS A 547 -0.34 22.06 4.76
N SER A 548 -0.11 22.01 3.46
CA SER A 548 -1.00 22.62 2.46
C SER A 548 -2.35 21.94 2.38
N LEU A 549 -2.41 20.64 2.66
CA LEU A 549 -3.63 19.83 2.66
C LEU A 549 -4.38 19.96 3.98
N THR A 550 -3.69 19.88 5.11
CA THR A 550 -4.29 19.94 6.44
C THR A 550 -4.60 21.36 6.93
N GLY A 551 -3.79 22.33 6.48
CA GLY A 551 -3.84 23.72 7.00
C GLY A 551 -3.25 23.85 8.43
N TRP A 552 -2.53 22.83 8.94
CA TRP A 552 -1.94 22.85 10.27
C TRP A 552 -0.55 23.48 10.27
N GLY A 553 -0.24 24.22 11.35
CA GLY A 553 1.08 24.76 11.59
C GLY A 553 2.08 23.67 11.98
N GLU A 554 3.37 23.91 11.70
CA GLU A 554 4.43 22.94 12.04
C GLU A 554 4.53 22.71 13.54
N GLN A 555 4.49 23.80 14.35
CA GLN A 555 4.58 23.68 15.80
C GLN A 555 3.37 22.93 16.37
N GLU A 556 2.17 23.25 15.91
CA GLU A 556 0.95 22.58 16.32
C GLU A 556 0.96 21.08 16.00
N SER A 557 1.51 20.71 14.83
CA SER A 557 1.70 19.31 14.43
C SER A 557 2.69 18.60 15.36
N ARG A 558 3.80 19.26 15.71
CA ARG A 558 4.79 18.75 16.66
C ARG A 558 4.23 18.59 18.07
N ASP A 559 3.48 19.58 18.54
CA ASP A 559 2.89 19.55 19.89
C ASP A 559 1.89 18.40 20.04
N ALA A 560 1.06 18.15 19.03
CA ALA A 560 0.09 17.05 19.02
C ALA A 560 0.79 15.68 19.05
N LEU A 561 1.87 15.52 18.27
CA LEU A 561 2.64 14.29 18.25
C LEU A 561 3.46 14.11 19.52
N GLN A 562 4.04 15.19 20.08
CA GLN A 562 4.78 15.14 21.33
C GLN A 562 3.85 14.76 22.50
N HIS A 563 2.61 15.31 22.53
CA HIS A 563 1.60 14.89 23.49
C HIS A 563 1.32 13.40 23.41
N SER A 564 1.11 12.88 22.21
CA SER A 564 0.81 11.47 21.98
C SER A 564 1.99 10.55 22.31
N PHE A 565 3.22 10.99 22.04
CA PHE A 565 4.44 10.29 22.42
C PHE A 565 4.61 10.24 23.93
N ASN A 566 4.41 11.36 24.62
CA ASN A 566 4.49 11.42 26.09
C ASN A 566 3.44 10.52 26.74
N ALA A 567 2.21 10.51 26.21
CA ALA A 567 1.16 9.59 26.66
C ALA A 567 1.57 8.12 26.49
N TRP A 568 2.20 7.78 25.36
CA TRP A 568 2.75 6.44 25.13
C TRP A 568 3.89 6.12 26.09
N VAL A 569 4.83 7.05 26.33
CA VAL A 569 5.96 6.87 27.25
C VAL A 569 5.46 6.65 28.68
N ASN A 570 4.45 7.39 29.12
CA ASN A 570 3.89 7.24 30.47
C ASN A 570 3.34 5.83 30.71
N GLU A 571 2.74 5.20 29.67
CA GLU A 571 2.24 3.82 29.74
C GLU A 571 3.35 2.77 29.56
N PHE A 572 4.28 3.02 28.64
CA PHE A 572 5.30 2.06 28.26
C PHE A 572 6.51 2.09 29.20
N GLY A 573 6.92 3.27 29.65
CA GLY A 573 8.15 3.55 30.41
C GLY A 573 9.36 3.84 29.50
N MET A 574 10.32 4.57 30.05
CA MET A 574 11.57 4.95 29.35
C MET A 574 12.60 3.84 29.32
N GLY A 575 12.52 2.89 30.25
CA GLY A 575 13.47 1.81 30.42
C GLY A 575 13.26 0.64 29.45
N ASN A 576 14.12 -0.36 29.59
CA ASN A 576 13.95 -1.62 28.88
C ASN A 576 12.83 -2.45 29.54
N ARG A 577 11.65 -2.49 28.96
CA ARG A 577 10.48 -3.17 29.50
C ARG A 577 10.67 -4.68 29.66
N GLU A 578 11.45 -5.28 28.79
CA GLU A 578 11.78 -6.71 28.88
C GLU A 578 12.62 -6.99 30.13
N ALA A 579 13.59 -6.11 30.41
CA ALA A 579 14.39 -6.20 31.65
C ALA A 579 13.51 -5.98 32.89
N LYS A 580 12.59 -5.01 32.89
CA LYS A 580 11.64 -4.81 33.99
C LYS A 580 10.75 -6.04 34.23
N ALA A 581 10.21 -6.63 33.18
CA ALA A 581 9.40 -7.85 33.28
C ALA A 581 10.21 -9.05 33.83
N TRP A 582 11.50 -9.12 33.53
CA TRP A 582 12.39 -10.15 34.07
C TRP A 582 12.67 -9.94 35.57
N VAL A 583 12.82 -8.70 36.01
CA VAL A 583 12.95 -8.32 37.41
C VAL A 583 11.68 -8.74 38.17
N GLU A 584 10.51 -8.32 37.69
CA GLU A 584 9.20 -8.68 38.26
C GLU A 584 8.99 -10.21 38.32
N GLN A 585 9.44 -10.95 37.30
CA GLN A 585 9.37 -12.42 37.25
C GLN A 585 10.25 -13.05 38.34
N ALA A 586 11.43 -12.55 38.57
CA ALA A 586 12.32 -13.02 39.61
C ALA A 586 11.79 -12.69 41.02
N GLU A 587 11.29 -11.47 41.20
CA GLU A 587 10.62 -11.05 42.46
C GLU A 587 9.44 -11.96 42.81
N ALA A 588 8.53 -12.16 41.86
CA ALA A 588 7.37 -13.02 42.04
C ALA A 588 7.77 -14.46 42.40
N PHE A 589 8.86 -14.99 41.80
CA PHE A 589 9.39 -16.30 42.16
C PHE A 589 9.90 -16.33 43.61
N LEU A 590 10.70 -15.34 43.99
CA LEU A 590 11.27 -15.27 45.34
C LEU A 590 10.20 -15.01 46.40
N GLN A 591 9.21 -14.15 46.14
CA GLN A 591 8.08 -13.93 47.03
C GLN A 591 7.26 -15.20 47.24
N ARG A 592 7.00 -15.95 46.17
CA ARG A 592 6.21 -17.16 46.21
C ARG A 592 6.94 -18.34 46.87
N PHE A 593 8.22 -18.51 46.62
CA PHE A 593 8.97 -19.69 46.94
C PHE A 593 10.15 -19.48 47.89
N GLY A 594 10.51 -18.24 48.24
CA GLY A 594 11.69 -17.88 49.06
C GLY A 594 11.70 -18.51 50.43
N TYR A 595 10.56 -18.76 51.04
CA TYR A 595 10.46 -19.46 52.32
C TYR A 595 10.20 -20.96 52.17
N SER A 596 9.49 -21.40 51.15
CA SER A 596 9.06 -22.77 50.99
C SER A 596 10.09 -23.67 50.27
N ARG A 597 10.93 -23.11 49.40
CA ARG A 597 11.91 -23.90 48.60
C ARG A 597 13.38 -23.47 48.84
N TYR A 598 13.64 -22.56 49.77
CA TYR A 598 15.00 -22.20 50.18
C TYR A 598 15.26 -22.52 51.63
N MET A 599 16.26 -23.40 51.90
CA MET A 599 16.62 -23.80 53.22
C MET A 599 17.40 -22.72 53.93
N PRO A 600 17.14 -22.37 55.23
CA PRO A 600 17.96 -21.45 55.97
C PRO A 600 19.43 -21.89 56.04
N HIS A 601 20.38 -20.91 55.94
CA HIS A 601 21.81 -21.19 56.09
C HIS A 601 22.48 -20.07 56.95
N PRO A 602 23.23 -20.41 58.01
CA PRO A 602 23.46 -21.79 58.51
C PRO A 602 22.16 -22.40 59.06
N ASN A 603 21.95 -23.71 58.75
CA ASN A 603 20.81 -24.44 59.31
C ASN A 603 21.03 -24.65 60.79
N SER A 604 20.19 -24.03 61.59
CA SER A 604 20.31 -24.07 63.05
C SER A 604 19.40 -25.04 63.74
N ASP A 605 18.41 -25.64 63.04
CA ASP A 605 17.46 -26.61 63.61
C ASP A 605 17.59 -28.01 62.95
N PRO A 606 18.10 -29.04 63.67
CA PRO A 606 18.20 -30.38 63.16
C PRO A 606 16.85 -31.04 62.86
N ARG A 607 15.73 -30.45 63.25
CA ARG A 607 14.35 -30.92 63.01
C ARG A 607 13.77 -30.45 61.71
N ASP A 608 14.45 -29.51 60.97
CA ASP A 608 14.00 -29.11 59.68
C ASP A 608 13.99 -30.27 58.67
N LEU A 609 12.80 -30.59 58.19
CA LEU A 609 12.65 -31.65 57.18
C LEU A 609 13.29 -31.23 55.86
N PRO A 610 13.94 -32.20 55.15
CA PRO A 610 14.54 -31.91 53.87
C PRO A 610 13.46 -31.41 52.88
N ILE A 611 13.70 -30.24 52.27
CA ILE A 611 12.81 -29.65 51.26
C ILE A 611 12.90 -30.53 50.00
N ARG A 612 11.76 -31.14 49.61
CA ARG A 612 11.71 -32.09 48.52
C ARG A 612 12.08 -31.50 47.15
N ASP A 613 11.77 -30.19 46.96
CA ASP A 613 12.06 -29.44 45.73
C ASP A 613 12.88 -28.21 46.07
N LEU A 614 14.14 -28.47 46.50
CA LEU A 614 15.05 -27.45 47.00
C LEU A 614 15.52 -26.55 45.86
N ALA A 615 15.16 -25.26 45.89
CA ALA A 615 15.66 -24.24 44.96
C ALA A 615 17.01 -23.70 45.32
N GLY A 616 17.38 -23.74 46.59
CA GLY A 616 18.65 -23.20 47.08
C GLY A 616 18.65 -22.97 48.59
N TYR A 617 19.46 -22.00 49.03
CA TYR A 617 19.58 -21.63 50.43
C TYR A 617 19.32 -20.14 50.61
N ARG A 618 18.71 -19.75 51.74
CA ARG A 618 18.51 -18.37 52.12
C ARG A 618 19.43 -17.97 53.29
N GLU A 619 20.00 -16.83 53.24
CA GLU A 619 20.93 -16.29 54.27
C GLU A 619 20.39 -14.94 54.74
N GLU A 620 20.28 -14.77 56.08
CA GLU A 620 20.07 -13.46 56.71
C GLU A 620 21.44 -12.94 57.17
N ARG A 621 21.82 -11.76 56.75
CA ARG A 621 23.06 -11.11 57.19
C ARG A 621 22.77 -10.00 58.19
N PRO A 622 23.44 -10.02 59.36
CA PRO A 622 23.31 -8.93 60.31
C PRO A 622 23.68 -7.58 59.65
N GLY A 623 22.75 -6.61 59.72
CA GLY A 623 22.92 -5.29 59.13
C GLY A 623 22.44 -5.11 57.70
N LEU A 624 21.89 -6.15 57.05
CA LEU A 624 21.13 -6.06 55.80
C LEU A 624 19.69 -6.43 56.10
N GLU A 625 18.74 -5.56 55.77
CA GLU A 625 17.29 -5.85 55.89
C GLU A 625 16.79 -6.85 54.84
N THR A 626 17.60 -7.13 53.84
CA THR A 626 17.26 -7.97 52.69
C THR A 626 17.79 -9.41 52.82
N LEU A 627 16.93 -10.41 52.47
CA LEU A 627 17.29 -11.82 52.36
C LEU A 627 18.18 -12.07 51.13
N ILE A 628 19.21 -12.86 51.29
CA ILE A 628 20.07 -13.32 50.21
C ILE A 628 19.66 -14.78 49.84
N PHE A 629 19.42 -15.01 48.55
CA PHE A 629 19.01 -16.32 48.03
C PHE A 629 20.14 -16.92 47.19
N HIS A 630 20.76 -17.99 47.67
CA HIS A 630 21.76 -18.78 46.96
C HIS A 630 21.03 -19.84 46.11
N THR A 631 20.72 -19.46 44.88
CA THR A 631 19.88 -20.27 43.98
C THR A 631 20.71 -21.26 43.17
N TYR A 632 20.27 -22.50 43.05
CA TYR A 632 20.92 -23.47 42.18
C TYR A 632 20.85 -23.03 40.71
N PRO A 633 21.94 -23.18 39.93
CA PRO A 633 21.97 -22.71 38.54
C PRO A 633 20.90 -23.36 37.64
N ALA A 634 20.48 -24.59 37.93
CA ALA A 634 19.40 -25.26 37.20
C ALA A 634 18.05 -24.57 37.46
N VAL A 635 17.72 -24.31 38.73
CA VAL A 635 16.47 -23.62 39.10
C VAL A 635 16.45 -22.19 38.52
N PHE A 636 17.57 -21.49 38.59
CA PHE A 636 17.63 -20.15 37.96
C PHE A 636 17.35 -20.20 36.48
N ARG A 637 17.97 -21.13 35.73
CA ARG A 637 17.83 -21.21 34.29
C ARG A 637 16.45 -21.76 33.85
N ASP A 638 16.00 -22.78 34.52
CA ASP A 638 14.86 -23.59 34.04
C ASP A 638 13.53 -23.09 34.61
N GLU A 639 13.53 -22.39 35.77
CA GLU A 639 12.34 -21.87 36.43
C GLU A 639 12.29 -20.35 36.54
N ILE A 640 13.33 -19.70 37.10
CA ILE A 640 13.31 -18.25 37.30
C ILE A 640 13.45 -17.53 35.96
N ALA A 641 14.42 -17.90 35.13
CA ALA A 641 14.64 -17.30 33.81
C ALA A 641 13.85 -18.06 32.70
N ALA A 642 12.82 -18.81 33.06
CA ALA A 642 12.05 -19.60 32.11
C ALA A 642 11.47 -18.71 30.98
N GLY A 643 11.73 -19.11 29.74
CA GLY A 643 11.28 -18.37 28.56
C GLY A 643 12.16 -17.19 28.12
N ALA A 644 13.28 -16.94 28.80
CA ALA A 644 14.24 -15.91 28.49
C ALA A 644 15.66 -16.47 28.27
N ASN A 645 16.54 -15.65 27.65
CA ASN A 645 17.96 -16.00 27.62
C ASN A 645 18.56 -15.81 29.05
N PRO A 646 19.08 -16.87 29.71
CA PRO A 646 19.51 -16.77 31.11
C PRO A 646 20.64 -15.76 31.36
N VAL A 647 21.48 -15.50 30.34
CA VAL A 647 22.59 -14.52 30.46
C VAL A 647 22.06 -13.10 30.43
N ALA A 648 21.15 -12.79 29.51
CA ALA A 648 20.49 -11.50 29.42
C ALA A 648 19.60 -11.25 30.64
N PHE A 649 18.87 -12.25 31.11
CA PHE A 649 18.06 -12.20 32.32
C PHE A 649 18.96 -11.88 33.58
N ALA A 650 20.05 -12.60 33.73
CA ALA A 650 21.02 -12.33 34.81
C ALA A 650 21.61 -10.93 34.73
N GLN A 651 21.85 -10.39 33.53
CA GLN A 651 22.31 -9.02 33.37
C GLN A 651 21.25 -8.02 33.84
N ALA A 652 19.99 -8.19 33.42
CA ALA A 652 18.91 -7.33 33.86
C ALA A 652 18.71 -7.32 35.38
N LEU A 653 18.82 -8.47 36.03
CA LEU A 653 18.78 -8.55 37.49
C LEU A 653 19.99 -7.88 38.15
N ALA A 654 21.16 -7.97 37.51
CA ALA A 654 22.38 -7.29 38.05
C ALA A 654 22.25 -5.78 37.92
N ASP A 655 21.72 -5.28 36.80
CA ASP A 655 21.49 -3.86 36.57
C ASP A 655 20.42 -3.29 37.53
N ALA A 656 19.45 -4.13 37.95
CA ALA A 656 18.44 -3.80 38.95
C ALA A 656 18.89 -4.04 40.43
N GLY A 657 20.15 -4.42 40.66
CA GLY A 657 20.66 -4.67 42.01
C GLY A 657 20.18 -5.98 42.66
N MET A 658 19.37 -6.80 41.93
CA MET A 658 18.87 -8.08 42.44
C MET A 658 19.81 -9.24 42.32
N LEU A 659 20.89 -9.15 41.56
CA LEU A 659 21.85 -10.22 41.35
C LEU A 659 23.25 -9.74 41.74
N ASP A 660 23.85 -10.41 42.71
CA ASP A 660 25.27 -10.25 43.03
C ASP A 660 26.13 -10.95 41.96
N LYS A 661 26.36 -10.25 40.82
CA LYS A 661 27.03 -10.79 39.64
C LYS A 661 28.55 -10.81 39.82
N PRO A 662 29.21 -11.96 39.59
CA PRO A 662 30.66 -12.02 39.55
C PRO A 662 31.22 -11.34 38.29
N ALA A 663 32.48 -10.91 38.33
CA ALA A 663 33.16 -10.31 37.17
C ALA A 663 33.17 -11.22 35.93
N LYS A 664 33.04 -12.54 36.10
CA LYS A 664 32.96 -13.50 34.99
C LYS A 664 31.90 -14.57 35.26
N GLY A 665 30.89 -14.67 34.35
CA GLY A 665 29.78 -15.62 34.50
C GLY A 665 28.68 -15.11 35.42
N MET A 666 27.75 -15.99 35.84
CA MET A 666 26.61 -15.65 36.69
C MET A 666 26.59 -16.40 38.03
N THR A 667 27.59 -17.21 38.35
CA THR A 667 27.58 -18.07 39.54
C THR A 667 28.82 -17.84 40.40
N LYS A 668 28.61 -17.85 41.72
CA LYS A 668 29.67 -17.72 42.75
C LYS A 668 29.72 -18.98 43.63
N LYS A 669 30.88 -19.23 44.24
CA LYS A 669 31.05 -20.18 45.36
C LYS A 669 30.87 -19.41 46.66
N THR A 670 29.71 -19.43 47.26
CA THR A 670 29.39 -18.59 48.42
C THR A 670 29.19 -19.37 49.69
N LEU A 671 28.64 -20.59 49.61
CA LEU A 671 28.34 -21.42 50.76
C LEU A 671 29.14 -22.71 50.71
N ARG A 672 29.38 -23.31 51.91
CA ARG A 672 29.89 -24.68 52.08
C ARG A 672 28.79 -25.58 52.58
N ILE A 673 28.35 -26.52 51.73
CA ILE A 673 27.26 -27.46 52.01
C ILE A 673 27.87 -28.85 52.04
N ASP A 674 27.71 -29.60 53.14
CA ASP A 674 28.24 -30.95 53.33
C ASP A 674 29.71 -31.10 52.93
N GLY A 675 30.55 -30.13 53.33
CA GLY A 675 31.99 -30.09 53.04
C GLY A 675 32.35 -29.69 51.60
N LYS A 676 31.38 -29.53 50.69
CA LYS A 676 31.57 -29.08 49.28
C LYS A 676 31.24 -27.60 49.11
N GLN A 677 31.81 -26.96 48.12
CA GLN A 677 31.47 -25.58 47.73
C GLN A 677 30.79 -25.57 46.35
N PRO A 678 29.48 -25.78 46.27
CA PRO A 678 28.73 -25.65 45.02
C PRO A 678 28.71 -24.20 44.55
N ARG A 679 28.40 -23.99 43.26
CA ARG A 679 28.19 -22.67 42.68
C ARG A 679 26.72 -22.30 42.70
N PHE A 680 26.44 -21.06 43.06
CA PHE A 680 25.08 -20.54 43.15
C PHE A 680 24.96 -19.24 42.30
N VAL A 681 23.76 -18.97 41.85
CA VAL A 681 23.33 -17.64 41.44
C VAL A 681 22.80 -16.94 42.69
N VAL A 682 23.39 -15.80 43.03
CA VAL A 682 23.09 -15.10 44.29
C VAL A 682 22.11 -13.97 44.03
N LEU A 683 20.89 -14.13 44.48
CA LEU A 683 19.79 -13.18 44.30
C LEU A 683 19.50 -12.46 45.62
N MET A 684 19.07 -11.21 45.50
CA MET A 684 18.63 -10.35 46.60
C MET A 684 17.30 -9.73 46.24
N MET A 685 16.43 -9.49 47.23
CA MET A 685 15.22 -8.68 46.98
C MET A 685 15.64 -7.21 46.86
N PRO A 686 15.07 -6.43 45.97
CA PRO A 686 15.34 -5.00 45.94
C PRO A 686 14.88 -4.32 47.23
N ASP A 687 15.63 -3.31 47.68
CA ASP A 687 15.18 -2.47 48.80
C ASP A 687 13.95 -1.66 48.38
N ASP A 688 12.86 -1.74 49.16
CA ASP A 688 11.60 -1.00 48.94
C ASP A 688 11.72 0.53 49.17
N THR A 689 12.95 1.09 49.22
CA THR A 689 13.19 2.46 49.63
C THR A 689 13.30 3.53 48.54
N GLU A 690 12.95 3.21 47.26
CA GLU A 690 12.93 4.24 46.17
C GLU A 690 11.64 4.24 45.32
N GLU A 691 10.46 4.42 45.94
CA GLU A 691 9.28 4.92 45.25
C GLU A 691 8.53 5.96 46.10
N GLU A 692 9.17 7.07 46.45
CA GLU A 692 8.54 8.34 46.82
C GLU A 692 9.42 9.50 46.34
N VAL A 693 9.36 9.85 45.04
CA VAL A 693 9.59 11.23 44.56
C VAL A 693 8.74 11.48 43.31
#